data_410cee36a174b1a6e1e51f6abd271750
#
_entry.id   410cee36a174b1a6e1e51f6abd271750
#
_cell.length_a   1.000
_cell.length_b   1.000
_cell.length_c   1.000
_cell.angle_alpha   90.00
_cell.angle_beta   90.00
_cell.angle_gamma   90.00
#
_symmetry.space_group_name_H-M   'P 1'
#
loop_
_entity.id
_entity.type
_entity.pdbx_description
1 polymer ?
#
loop_
_entity_poly.entity_id
_entity_poly.type
_entity_poly.pdbx_seq_one_letter_code
_entity_poly.pdbx_strand_id
1 'polypeptide(L)'
;MNKHSLRARPRTLAIAVAATCAAFALAARADESAAASAEAAQAEAPAASADPSTPTVDQLSRVEVASKRSKLDEARNQLSPDTGSSVYSFSDADIAKLPLGDATPLNQVLLRAPGVVQDSFAAGGVHVRGDHGNLQYRIEGVALPDAVSGFASALDARFARQVSLLTGALPAQYGYRTAGVVDIHTKGDLDEDGGSVSVTGGSLGHREAAASLFGSSGNLSWYVVGSQLQTDEGIENPTASKKPLHDDSKQQRGLAYLSYLLDDDSQISLFAGVTNNRFQIPDVPGQSPTYTLANTPPLDSSDIDANQRERMGFQVLAFQSKIGAKTDYQIAFFNRTSDVHYLPDPVGDLTYSGVAADILRSNSAHGLQFDLTHRLNPQHTIRAGLFAQREVGYTGNASTVFPADADGNQTSTTPITIDDNSRLAGSTLGAYLQDEWKLNERTTINYGLRADRVDTVTAESQLSPRLGVVYDLAKGTRLHAGYARYFTPPPSEKIDQTSVAKFLGTTNALPSDANTAVRSERSNYYDVGVAQEIDDRWTLGVDAYWRDVRHLQDEGQFGSAFVFSAFNYSQGRIGGLELSTTYKNKSLTGYANVAVSTARARGIETGQFNFAADELAYIASHWVHLDHEETVSASTGLSWRYDATTQFSGDVLYGSGLRNGFANTTHLPSHTSVNFSVEKGFDLGGAFGKIDTRVALLNAFDRVYELRDGSGISVGAPQFGQRRSVYLTLTKNFSL
;
A
#
# COMPACT_ATOMS: atom_id res chain seq x y z
N MET A 1 33.94 11.70 -25.15
CA MET A 1 34.25 10.26 -25.08
C MET A 1 32.92 9.55 -24.77
N ASN A 2 32.61 8.52 -25.47
CA ASN A 2 31.30 7.92 -25.74
C ASN A 2 30.27 7.92 -24.59
N LYS A 3 29.17 8.67 -24.78
CA LYS A 3 27.93 8.59 -23.99
C LYS A 3 27.11 7.39 -24.49
N HIS A 4 27.24 6.25 -23.83
CA HIS A 4 26.22 5.19 -23.95
C HIS A 4 25.11 5.47 -22.95
N SER A 5 24.08 6.17 -23.39
CA SER A 5 22.82 6.28 -22.69
C SER A 5 22.11 4.89 -22.75
N LEU A 6 22.13 4.15 -21.68
CA LEU A 6 21.21 3.03 -21.47
C LEU A 6 19.81 3.60 -21.17
N ARG A 7 19.15 4.16 -22.18
CA ARG A 7 17.70 4.35 -22.15
C ARG A 7 17.07 2.96 -22.23
N ALA A 8 16.61 2.42 -21.12
CA ALA A 8 15.66 1.33 -21.14
C ALA A 8 14.47 1.77 -22.00
N ARG A 9 14.30 1.14 -23.15
CA ARG A 9 13.28 1.54 -24.12
C ARG A 9 11.90 1.24 -23.55
N PRO A 10 10.99 2.20 -23.38
CA PRO A 10 9.62 1.99 -22.88
C PRO A 10 8.79 1.05 -23.79
N ARG A 11 9.33 0.67 -24.94
CA ARG A 11 8.71 -0.24 -25.89
C ARG A 11 8.64 -1.71 -25.42
N THR A 12 9.52 -2.16 -24.52
CA THR A 12 9.56 -3.56 -24.08
C THR A 12 8.43 -3.89 -23.09
N LEU A 13 8.06 -2.95 -22.23
CA LEU A 13 6.97 -3.14 -21.27
C LEU A 13 5.59 -3.05 -21.95
N ALA A 14 5.44 -2.10 -22.89
CA ALA A 14 4.22 -1.98 -23.71
C ALA A 14 4.03 -3.19 -24.65
N ILE A 15 5.11 -3.81 -25.10
CA ILE A 15 5.08 -5.02 -25.94
C ILE A 15 4.68 -6.25 -25.11
N ALA A 16 5.09 -6.36 -23.84
CA ALA A 16 4.69 -7.48 -22.98
C ALA A 16 3.18 -7.43 -22.66
N VAL A 17 2.64 -6.25 -22.31
CA VAL A 17 1.20 -6.08 -22.05
C VAL A 17 0.38 -6.19 -23.33
N ALA A 18 0.85 -5.62 -24.45
CA ALA A 18 0.20 -5.76 -25.76
C ALA A 18 0.28 -7.19 -26.29
N ALA A 19 1.37 -7.93 -26.05
CA ALA A 19 1.47 -9.34 -26.41
C ALA A 19 0.54 -10.23 -25.56
N THR A 20 0.33 -9.90 -24.29
CA THR A 20 -0.63 -10.59 -23.44
C THR A 20 -2.07 -10.30 -23.90
N CYS A 21 -2.42 -9.06 -24.22
CA CYS A 21 -3.72 -8.71 -24.78
C CYS A 21 -3.95 -9.27 -26.20
N ALA A 22 -2.91 -9.34 -27.03
CA ALA A 22 -3.01 -9.92 -28.38
C ALA A 22 -3.10 -11.45 -28.36
N ALA A 23 -2.46 -12.12 -27.39
CA ALA A 23 -2.63 -13.56 -27.19
C ALA A 23 -4.06 -13.92 -26.76
N PHE A 24 -4.72 -13.07 -25.96
CA PHE A 24 -6.13 -13.23 -25.60
C PHE A 24 -7.07 -13.04 -26.79
N ALA A 25 -6.80 -12.07 -27.68
CA ALA A 25 -7.60 -11.85 -28.88
C ALA A 25 -7.44 -12.98 -29.93
N LEU A 26 -6.28 -13.68 -29.96
CA LEU A 26 -6.07 -14.83 -30.82
C LEU A 26 -6.69 -16.12 -30.24
N ALA A 27 -6.71 -16.29 -28.93
CA ALA A 27 -7.37 -17.41 -28.27
C ALA A 27 -8.89 -17.35 -28.46
N ALA A 28 -9.50 -16.17 -28.32
CA ALA A 28 -10.93 -15.94 -28.56
C ALA A 28 -11.33 -16.21 -30.03
N ARG A 29 -10.43 -15.94 -31.02
CA ARG A 29 -10.69 -16.25 -32.43
C ARG A 29 -10.47 -17.71 -32.80
N ALA A 30 -9.65 -18.46 -32.06
CA ALA A 30 -9.45 -19.89 -32.29
C ALA A 30 -10.68 -20.70 -31.85
N ASP A 31 -11.38 -20.29 -30.81
CA ASP A 31 -12.64 -20.91 -30.35
C ASP A 31 -13.82 -20.65 -31.32
N GLU A 32 -13.93 -19.47 -31.93
CA GLU A 32 -14.93 -19.17 -32.94
C GLU A 32 -14.78 -20.02 -34.22
N SER A 33 -13.54 -20.39 -34.54
CA SER A 33 -13.25 -21.25 -35.70
C SER A 33 -13.54 -22.73 -35.44
N ALA A 34 -13.44 -23.19 -34.19
CA ALA A 34 -13.79 -24.53 -33.78
C ALA A 34 -15.30 -24.76 -33.67
N ALA A 35 -16.04 -23.76 -33.22
CA ALA A 35 -17.50 -23.80 -33.12
C ALA A 35 -18.19 -23.86 -34.51
N ALA A 36 -17.64 -23.15 -35.51
CA ALA A 36 -18.18 -23.14 -36.87
C ALA A 36 -17.99 -24.47 -37.64
N SER A 37 -17.06 -25.35 -37.22
CA SER A 37 -16.83 -26.64 -37.81
C SER A 37 -17.64 -27.79 -37.20
N ALA A 38 -18.24 -27.58 -36.03
CA ALA A 38 -19.03 -28.59 -35.32
C ALA A 38 -20.52 -28.59 -35.69
N GLU A 39 -21.03 -27.51 -36.29
CA GLU A 39 -22.46 -27.34 -36.60
C GLU A 39 -22.95 -28.04 -37.86
N ALA A 40 -22.03 -28.72 -38.61
CA ALA A 40 -22.35 -29.40 -39.87
C ALA A 40 -22.62 -30.91 -39.76
N ALA A 41 -22.63 -31.52 -38.59
CA ALA A 41 -22.76 -32.96 -38.43
C ALA A 41 -23.59 -33.41 -37.21
N GLN A 42 -24.83 -32.91 -37.04
CA GLN A 42 -25.80 -33.58 -36.14
C GLN A 42 -27.20 -33.43 -36.63
N ALA A 43 -27.71 -34.53 -37.23
CA ALA A 43 -29.13 -34.75 -37.42
C ALA A 43 -29.70 -35.56 -36.26
N GLU A 44 -30.75 -35.01 -35.67
CA GLU A 44 -31.85 -35.60 -34.87
C GLU A 44 -31.61 -36.83 -33.97
N ALA A 45 -31.64 -36.60 -32.65
CA ALA A 45 -32.18 -37.54 -31.68
C ALA A 45 -33.06 -36.74 -30.65
N PRO A 46 -34.16 -37.33 -30.14
CA PRO A 46 -35.20 -36.57 -29.41
C PRO A 46 -34.70 -36.15 -28.02
N ALA A 47 -35.02 -34.89 -27.67
CA ALA A 47 -34.69 -34.28 -26.40
C ALA A 47 -35.37 -35.00 -25.21
N ALA A 48 -34.52 -35.59 -24.34
CA ALA A 48 -34.94 -35.88 -22.98
C ALA A 48 -34.90 -34.59 -22.17
N SER A 49 -36.01 -34.23 -21.53
CA SER A 49 -36.10 -33.10 -20.61
C SER A 49 -35.16 -33.30 -19.43
N ALA A 50 -34.06 -32.59 -19.37
CA ALA A 50 -33.18 -32.57 -18.22
C ALA A 50 -33.80 -31.80 -17.07
N ASP A 51 -33.81 -32.38 -15.91
CA ASP A 51 -34.16 -31.76 -14.63
C ASP A 51 -33.17 -30.62 -14.32
N PRO A 52 -33.58 -29.37 -14.09
CA PRO A 52 -32.69 -28.24 -13.89
C PRO A 52 -31.85 -28.31 -12.59
N SER A 53 -31.93 -29.36 -11.81
CA SER A 53 -31.21 -29.56 -10.55
C SER A 53 -29.94 -30.44 -10.63
N THR A 54 -29.66 -31.06 -11.79
CA THR A 54 -28.48 -31.93 -11.94
C THR A 54 -27.34 -31.19 -12.65
N PRO A 55 -26.19 -30.93 -11.99
CA PRO A 55 -25.08 -30.24 -12.64
C PRO A 55 -24.55 -31.05 -13.84
N THR A 56 -24.18 -30.36 -14.91
CA THR A 56 -23.58 -30.99 -16.10
C THR A 56 -22.18 -31.51 -15.78
N VAL A 57 -21.70 -32.49 -16.55
CA VAL A 57 -20.35 -33.06 -16.40
C VAL A 57 -19.27 -31.96 -16.48
N ASP A 58 -19.50 -30.93 -17.30
CA ASP A 58 -18.59 -29.77 -17.44
C ASP A 58 -18.61 -28.87 -16.19
N GLN A 59 -19.77 -28.65 -15.58
CA GLN A 59 -19.90 -27.94 -14.32
C GLN A 59 -19.24 -28.71 -13.16
N LEU A 60 -19.38 -30.01 -13.10
CA LEU A 60 -18.72 -30.85 -12.09
C LEU A 60 -17.20 -30.82 -12.24
N SER A 61 -16.68 -30.84 -13.47
CA SER A 61 -15.23 -30.75 -13.71
C SER A 61 -14.67 -29.37 -13.36
N ARG A 62 -15.40 -28.28 -13.60
CA ARG A 62 -15.02 -26.92 -13.19
C ARG A 62 -14.97 -26.79 -11.67
N VAL A 63 -15.98 -27.29 -10.95
CA VAL A 63 -16.02 -27.30 -9.48
C VAL A 63 -14.87 -28.12 -8.89
N GLU A 64 -14.52 -29.24 -9.48
CA GLU A 64 -13.38 -30.06 -9.04
C GLU A 64 -12.05 -29.32 -9.20
N VAL A 65 -11.84 -28.67 -10.34
CA VAL A 65 -10.63 -27.88 -10.64
C VAL A 65 -10.54 -26.67 -9.69
N ALA A 66 -11.63 -25.95 -9.47
CA ALA A 66 -11.68 -24.84 -8.52
C ALA A 66 -11.38 -25.28 -7.09
N SER A 67 -11.91 -26.45 -6.67
CA SER A 67 -11.60 -27.02 -5.34
C SER A 67 -10.12 -27.40 -5.18
N LYS A 68 -9.46 -27.90 -6.22
CA LYS A 68 -8.03 -28.20 -6.19
C LYS A 68 -7.18 -26.94 -6.06
N ARG A 69 -7.53 -25.87 -6.79
CA ARG A 69 -6.87 -24.55 -6.67
C ARG A 69 -7.05 -23.98 -5.28
N SER A 70 -8.29 -23.93 -4.78
CA SER A 70 -8.59 -23.40 -3.45
C SER A 70 -7.75 -24.08 -2.36
N LYS A 71 -7.57 -25.41 -2.43
CA LYS A 71 -6.70 -26.15 -1.48
C LYS A 71 -5.22 -25.78 -1.61
N LEU A 72 -4.73 -25.53 -2.83
CA LEU A 72 -3.35 -25.09 -3.03
C LEU A 72 -3.16 -23.65 -2.55
N ASP A 73 -4.10 -22.77 -2.85
CA ASP A 73 -4.08 -21.39 -2.41
C ASP A 73 -4.22 -21.26 -0.89
N GLU A 74 -5.10 -22.04 -0.26
CA GLU A 74 -5.16 -22.15 1.20
C GLU A 74 -3.82 -22.60 1.79
N ALA A 75 -3.18 -23.63 1.24
CA ALA A 75 -1.88 -24.12 1.72
C ALA A 75 -0.78 -23.05 1.59
N ARG A 76 -0.81 -22.27 0.50
CA ARG A 76 0.12 -21.15 0.27
C ARG A 76 -0.11 -19.99 1.23
N ASN A 77 -1.37 -19.61 1.40
CA ASN A 77 -1.78 -18.39 2.06
C ASN A 77 -2.13 -18.58 3.53
N GLN A 78 -2.05 -19.81 4.04
CA GLN A 78 -2.32 -20.09 5.46
C GLN A 78 -1.39 -19.27 6.34
N LEU A 79 -1.88 -18.09 6.72
CA LEU A 79 -1.50 -17.49 7.99
C LEU A 79 -1.84 -18.52 9.05
N SER A 80 -0.86 -18.92 9.84
CA SER A 80 -1.19 -19.78 10.97
C SER A 80 -2.29 -19.07 11.77
N PRO A 81 -3.48 -19.65 11.96
CA PRO A 81 -4.54 -19.03 12.74
C PRO A 81 -4.12 -18.78 14.20
N ASP A 82 -3.01 -19.40 14.61
CA ASP A 82 -2.43 -19.32 15.94
C ASP A 82 -1.11 -18.52 15.91
N THR A 83 -1.11 -17.32 15.32
CA THR A 83 0.12 -16.51 15.18
C THR A 83 0.60 -15.84 16.48
N GLY A 84 -0.28 -15.63 17.44
CA GLY A 84 0.04 -14.83 18.62
C GLY A 84 0.25 -13.34 18.28
N SER A 85 -0.48 -12.83 17.27
CA SER A 85 -0.44 -11.45 16.77
C SER A 85 -1.83 -11.03 16.31
N SER A 86 -2.05 -9.73 16.11
CA SER A 86 -3.33 -9.19 15.66
C SER A 86 -3.46 -9.26 14.14
N VAL A 87 -4.60 -9.73 13.65
CA VAL A 87 -4.92 -9.82 12.22
C VAL A 87 -6.27 -9.17 11.97
N TYR A 88 -6.29 -8.15 11.10
CA TYR A 88 -7.49 -7.42 10.69
C TYR A 88 -7.75 -7.70 9.21
N SER A 89 -8.80 -8.48 8.90
CA SER A 89 -9.09 -8.92 7.53
C SER A 89 -10.34 -8.26 6.98
N PHE A 90 -10.27 -7.84 5.72
CA PHE A 90 -11.36 -7.25 4.94
C PHE A 90 -11.56 -8.10 3.69
N SER A 91 -12.69 -8.79 3.62
CA SER A 91 -13.09 -9.49 2.40
C SER A 91 -13.55 -8.50 1.32
N ASP A 92 -13.62 -8.95 0.07
CA ASP A 92 -14.23 -8.18 -1.01
C ASP A 92 -15.67 -7.78 -0.68
N ALA A 93 -16.44 -8.66 -0.03
CA ALA A 93 -17.79 -8.36 0.45
C ALA A 93 -17.81 -7.27 1.55
N ASP A 94 -16.77 -7.13 2.35
CA ASP A 94 -16.65 -6.06 3.35
C ASP A 94 -16.21 -4.75 2.69
N ILE A 95 -15.31 -4.81 1.70
CA ILE A 95 -14.90 -3.65 0.89
C ILE A 95 -16.10 -3.09 0.11
N ALA A 96 -16.91 -3.95 -0.51
CA ALA A 96 -18.13 -3.56 -1.24
C ALA A 96 -19.17 -2.83 -0.36
N LYS A 97 -19.11 -2.98 0.97
CA LYS A 97 -20.00 -2.27 1.92
C LYS A 97 -19.48 -0.89 2.31
N LEU A 98 -18.24 -0.53 1.97
CA LEU A 98 -17.72 0.81 2.24
C LEU A 98 -18.45 1.86 1.38
N PRO A 99 -18.45 3.15 1.76
CA PRO A 99 -19.17 4.18 1.01
C PRO A 99 -18.85 4.23 -0.47
N LEU A 100 -17.58 4.07 -0.90
CA LEU A 100 -17.18 4.02 -2.30
C LEU A 100 -17.26 2.61 -2.92
N GLY A 101 -17.57 1.57 -2.12
CA GLY A 101 -17.59 0.18 -2.57
C GLY A 101 -16.25 -0.28 -3.12
N ASP A 102 -16.27 -1.01 -4.23
CA ASP A 102 -15.05 -1.54 -4.88
C ASP A 102 -14.12 -0.42 -5.41
N ALA A 103 -14.61 0.82 -5.56
CA ALA A 103 -13.79 1.98 -5.91
C ALA A 103 -13.01 2.56 -4.71
N THR A 104 -13.16 1.99 -3.49
CA THR A 104 -12.43 2.43 -2.31
C THR A 104 -10.93 2.20 -2.49
N PRO A 105 -10.08 3.23 -2.39
CA PRO A 105 -8.63 3.07 -2.43
C PRO A 105 -8.13 2.12 -1.33
N LEU A 106 -7.06 1.36 -1.60
CA LEU A 106 -6.54 0.36 -0.66
C LEU A 106 -6.14 0.96 0.70
N ASN A 107 -5.52 2.14 0.71
CA ASN A 107 -5.21 2.87 1.94
C ASN A 107 -6.47 3.19 2.76
N GLN A 108 -7.55 3.59 2.08
CA GLN A 108 -8.83 3.86 2.72
C GLN A 108 -9.47 2.59 3.30
N VAL A 109 -9.25 1.42 2.71
CA VAL A 109 -9.66 0.14 3.32
C VAL A 109 -8.89 -0.09 4.63
N LEU A 110 -7.57 0.10 4.62
CA LEU A 110 -6.71 -0.13 5.79
C LEU A 110 -7.02 0.80 6.97
N LEU A 111 -7.52 2.02 6.72
CA LEU A 111 -7.96 2.94 7.79
C LEU A 111 -9.12 2.39 8.66
N ARG A 112 -9.75 1.30 8.26
CA ARG A 112 -10.77 0.61 9.06
C ARG A 112 -10.17 -0.39 10.04
N ALA A 113 -8.84 -0.54 10.07
CA ALA A 113 -8.15 -1.28 11.12
C ALA A 113 -7.74 -0.33 12.27
N PRO A 114 -7.68 -0.80 13.52
CA PRO A 114 -7.26 0.04 14.65
C PRO A 114 -5.79 0.45 14.52
N GLY A 115 -5.44 1.63 15.01
CA GLY A 115 -4.07 2.15 15.02
C GLY A 115 -3.51 2.53 13.65
N VAL A 116 -4.34 2.55 12.61
CA VAL A 116 -3.97 3.02 11.27
C VAL A 116 -4.37 4.48 11.11
N VAL A 117 -3.41 5.29 10.69
CA VAL A 117 -3.54 6.74 10.48
C VAL A 117 -3.12 7.06 9.05
N GLN A 118 -3.77 8.05 8.45
CA GLN A 118 -3.39 8.55 7.12
C GLN A 118 -2.73 9.91 7.22
N ASP A 119 -1.83 10.16 6.32
CA ASP A 119 -1.26 11.48 6.05
C ASP A 119 -1.79 12.10 4.74
N SER A 120 -2.44 11.28 3.91
CA SER A 120 -2.99 11.66 2.62
C SER A 120 -4.23 10.83 2.29
N PHE A 121 -5.27 11.48 1.77
CA PHE A 121 -6.45 10.79 1.25
C PHE A 121 -6.19 10.21 -0.15
N ALA A 122 -5.60 11.04 -1.02
CA ALA A 122 -5.42 10.71 -2.43
C ALA A 122 -4.17 9.86 -2.67
N ALA A 123 -3.11 10.14 -1.96
CA ALA A 123 -1.77 9.61 -2.24
C ALA A 123 -1.33 8.43 -1.37
N GLY A 124 -2.15 7.84 -0.64
CA GLY A 124 -2.02 6.47 -0.23
C GLY A 124 -0.98 6.06 0.80
N GLY A 125 -0.27 6.95 1.44
CA GLY A 125 0.51 6.62 2.63
C GLY A 125 -0.40 6.22 3.80
N VAL A 126 -0.13 5.11 4.46
CA VAL A 126 -0.74 4.76 5.75
C VAL A 126 0.35 4.45 6.76
N HIS A 127 0.13 4.91 7.98
CA HIS A 127 1.02 4.71 9.11
C HIS A 127 0.31 3.83 10.13
N VAL A 128 0.98 2.78 10.54
CA VAL A 128 0.44 1.81 11.50
C VAL A 128 1.14 2.02 12.83
N ARG A 129 0.36 2.31 13.88
CA ARG A 129 0.87 2.51 15.24
C ARG A 129 1.89 3.66 15.35
N GLY A 130 1.76 4.69 14.50
CA GLY A 130 2.68 5.84 14.45
C GLY A 130 4.05 5.56 13.82
N ASP A 131 4.23 4.43 13.15
CA ASP A 131 5.48 4.07 12.47
C ASP A 131 5.48 4.60 11.04
N HIS A 132 6.60 5.16 10.59
CA HIS A 132 6.70 5.82 9.29
C HIS A 132 6.88 4.81 8.15
N GLY A 133 5.83 4.65 7.30
CA GLY A 133 5.91 3.95 6.00
C GLY A 133 6.50 2.52 6.01
N ASN A 134 6.56 1.87 7.17
CA ASN A 134 7.28 0.62 7.41
C ASN A 134 6.37 -0.62 7.22
N LEU A 135 5.59 -0.63 6.13
CA LEU A 135 4.67 -1.71 5.78
C LEU A 135 5.26 -2.64 4.72
N GLN A 136 5.13 -3.94 4.94
CA GLN A 136 5.40 -4.93 3.91
C GLN A 136 4.11 -5.30 3.17
N TYR A 137 4.12 -5.16 1.85
CA TYR A 137 3.04 -5.68 1.00
C TYR A 137 3.39 -7.08 0.51
N ARG A 138 2.43 -7.99 0.63
CA ARG A 138 2.55 -9.36 0.10
C ARG A 138 1.35 -9.65 -0.78
N ILE A 139 1.58 -10.40 -1.85
CA ILE A 139 0.53 -10.89 -2.74
C ILE A 139 0.74 -12.38 -2.91
N GLU A 140 -0.30 -13.14 -2.60
CA GLU A 140 -0.23 -14.59 -2.67
C GLU A 140 0.98 -15.16 -1.90
N GLY A 141 1.23 -14.61 -0.71
CA GLY A 141 2.33 -15.02 0.15
C GLY A 141 3.72 -14.51 -0.27
N VAL A 142 3.87 -13.84 -1.41
CA VAL A 142 5.16 -13.33 -1.91
C VAL A 142 5.33 -11.86 -1.54
N ALA A 143 6.45 -11.52 -0.91
CA ALA A 143 6.78 -10.13 -0.59
C ALA A 143 7.07 -9.34 -1.87
N LEU A 144 6.40 -8.19 -2.03
CA LEU A 144 6.72 -7.24 -3.08
C LEU A 144 7.91 -6.39 -2.63
N PRO A 145 8.91 -6.17 -3.50
CA PRO A 145 9.97 -5.20 -3.24
C PRO A 145 9.39 -3.79 -3.03
N ASP A 146 10.11 -2.94 -2.29
CA ASP A 146 9.76 -1.53 -2.17
C ASP A 146 9.83 -0.85 -3.54
N ALA A 147 9.02 0.18 -3.73
CA ALA A 147 9.06 1.06 -4.89
C ALA A 147 9.54 2.44 -4.49
N VAL A 148 9.95 3.26 -5.44
CA VAL A 148 10.10 4.69 -5.21
C VAL A 148 8.77 5.24 -4.70
N SER A 149 8.81 5.94 -3.58
CA SER A 149 7.63 6.57 -2.99
C SER A 149 7.06 7.62 -3.93
N GLY A 150 5.79 7.50 -4.23
CA GLY A 150 5.02 8.41 -5.06
C GLY A 150 3.63 8.62 -4.47
N PHE A 151 2.82 9.41 -5.15
CA PHE A 151 1.46 9.72 -4.70
C PHE A 151 0.46 8.60 -4.96
N ALA A 152 0.65 7.78 -5.99
CA ALA A 152 -0.31 6.74 -6.35
C ALA A 152 0.05 5.36 -5.78
N SER A 153 -0.95 4.64 -5.26
CA SER A 153 -0.81 3.22 -4.97
C SER A 153 -0.77 2.39 -6.26
N ALA A 154 0.16 1.42 -6.32
CA ALA A 154 0.19 0.43 -7.40
C ALA A 154 -0.94 -0.59 -7.32
N LEU A 155 -1.53 -0.77 -6.16
CA LEU A 155 -2.49 -1.80 -5.86
C LEU A 155 -3.90 -1.22 -5.85
N ASP A 156 -4.85 -1.94 -6.43
CA ASP A 156 -6.26 -1.60 -6.49
C ASP A 156 -7.06 -2.65 -5.71
N ALA A 157 -7.91 -2.22 -4.79
CA ALA A 157 -8.69 -3.13 -3.96
C ALA A 157 -9.64 -4.04 -4.77
N ARG A 158 -9.98 -3.67 -6.00
CA ARG A 158 -10.87 -4.45 -6.89
C ARG A 158 -10.33 -5.84 -7.21
N PHE A 159 -9.00 -6.05 -7.20
CA PHE A 159 -8.43 -7.37 -7.49
C PHE A 159 -8.35 -8.27 -6.26
N ALA A 160 -8.51 -7.71 -5.07
CA ALA A 160 -8.38 -8.44 -3.83
C ALA A 160 -9.69 -9.18 -3.48
N ARG A 161 -9.58 -10.49 -3.19
CA ARG A 161 -10.60 -11.26 -2.48
C ARG A 161 -10.58 -10.92 -1.00
N GLN A 162 -9.37 -10.72 -0.47
CA GLN A 162 -9.13 -10.39 0.93
C GLN A 162 -7.89 -9.52 1.05
N VAL A 163 -7.98 -8.52 1.90
CA VAL A 163 -6.86 -7.71 2.38
C VAL A 163 -6.75 -7.92 3.87
N SER A 164 -5.58 -8.34 4.35
CA SER A 164 -5.33 -8.54 5.78
C SER A 164 -4.18 -7.67 6.24
N LEU A 165 -4.39 -6.91 7.31
CA LEU A 165 -3.33 -6.20 8.02
C LEU A 165 -2.91 -7.03 9.24
N LEU A 166 -1.66 -7.46 9.24
CA LEU A 166 -1.05 -8.16 10.35
C LEU A 166 -0.14 -7.21 11.11
N THR A 167 -0.31 -7.14 12.41
CA THR A 167 0.49 -6.28 13.30
C THR A 167 0.93 -7.05 14.54
N GLY A 168 1.92 -6.55 15.29
CA GLY A 168 2.36 -7.16 16.52
C GLY A 168 3.64 -8.00 16.39
N ALA A 169 3.81 -8.97 17.26
CA ALA A 169 4.95 -9.88 17.27
C ALA A 169 4.78 -11.02 16.24
N LEU A 170 5.01 -10.70 14.98
CA LEU A 170 4.81 -11.63 13.86
C LEU A 170 5.82 -12.79 13.86
N PRO A 171 5.44 -13.98 13.35
CA PRO A 171 6.32 -15.13 13.17
C PRO A 171 7.56 -14.86 12.31
N ALA A 172 8.55 -15.77 12.36
CA ALA A 172 9.85 -15.58 11.70
C ALA A 172 9.80 -15.50 10.17
N GLN A 173 8.72 -15.96 9.53
CA GLN A 173 8.49 -15.82 8.09
C GLN A 173 8.36 -14.36 7.65
N TYR A 174 7.99 -13.45 8.54
CA TYR A 174 7.84 -12.02 8.26
C TYR A 174 9.10 -11.24 8.68
N GLY A 175 9.53 -10.34 7.81
CA GLY A 175 10.75 -9.54 8.06
C GLY A 175 10.82 -8.30 7.18
N TYR A 176 11.87 -7.52 7.37
CA TYR A 176 12.26 -6.29 6.66
C TYR A 176 11.37 -5.07 6.92
N ARG A 177 10.05 -5.20 6.99
CA ARG A 177 9.10 -4.14 7.32
C ARG A 177 8.26 -4.63 8.48
N THR A 178 8.17 -3.83 9.53
CA THR A 178 7.80 -4.33 10.86
C THR A 178 6.72 -3.53 11.57
N ALA A 179 6.23 -2.44 10.98
CA ALA A 179 5.03 -1.77 11.43
C ALA A 179 3.78 -2.64 11.18
N GLY A 180 3.81 -3.39 10.08
CA GLY A 180 2.78 -4.34 9.72
C GLY A 180 3.03 -5.01 8.38
N VAL A 181 2.24 -6.03 8.11
CA VAL A 181 2.20 -6.74 6.82
C VAL A 181 0.80 -6.59 6.23
N VAL A 182 0.71 -6.05 5.04
CA VAL A 182 -0.51 -6.03 4.23
C VAL A 182 -0.46 -7.25 3.32
N ASP A 183 -1.23 -8.27 3.66
CA ASP A 183 -1.29 -9.53 2.90
C ASP A 183 -2.56 -9.55 2.05
N ILE A 184 -2.39 -9.78 0.75
CA ILE A 184 -3.45 -9.66 -0.25
C ILE A 184 -3.63 -10.97 -0.96
N HIS A 185 -4.85 -11.49 -0.91
CA HIS A 185 -5.30 -12.64 -1.70
C HIS A 185 -6.12 -12.16 -2.88
N THR A 186 -5.85 -12.71 -4.07
CA THR A 186 -6.48 -12.29 -5.32
C THR A 186 -7.81 -13.00 -5.58
N LYS A 187 -8.64 -12.45 -6.48
CA LYS A 187 -9.91 -13.04 -6.94
C LYS A 187 -9.69 -14.14 -8.02
N GLY A 188 -8.68 -14.99 -7.86
CA GLY A 188 -8.31 -16.00 -8.87
C GLY A 188 -9.22 -17.23 -8.98
N ASP A 189 -10.12 -17.48 -8.01
CA ASP A 189 -10.95 -18.69 -7.89
C ASP A 189 -12.45 -18.37 -8.06
N LEU A 190 -12.85 -17.74 -9.13
CA LEU A 190 -14.26 -17.49 -9.37
C LEU A 190 -14.89 -18.69 -10.07
N ASP A 191 -16.02 -19.15 -9.54
CA ASP A 191 -16.74 -20.33 -10.03
C ASP A 191 -17.43 -20.09 -11.37
N GLU A 192 -17.58 -18.82 -11.78
CA GLU A 192 -18.28 -18.41 -13.00
C GLU A 192 -17.37 -17.52 -13.86
N ASP A 193 -17.53 -17.65 -15.18
CA ASP A 193 -16.87 -16.74 -16.14
C ASP A 193 -17.70 -15.44 -16.23
N GLY A 194 -17.02 -14.30 -16.21
CA GLY A 194 -17.74 -13.04 -16.27
C GLY A 194 -16.84 -11.82 -16.14
N GLY A 195 -17.47 -10.71 -15.84
CA GLY A 195 -16.78 -9.45 -15.67
C GLY A 195 -17.68 -8.35 -15.15
N SER A 196 -17.08 -7.20 -14.97
CA SER A 196 -17.79 -5.98 -14.62
C SER A 196 -17.24 -4.78 -15.39
N VAL A 197 -18.11 -3.82 -15.65
CA VAL A 197 -17.73 -2.48 -16.10
C VAL A 197 -18.36 -1.48 -15.15
N SER A 198 -17.59 -0.54 -14.66
CA SER A 198 -18.09 0.54 -13.81
C SER A 198 -17.65 1.91 -14.31
N VAL A 199 -18.50 2.89 -14.14
CA VAL A 199 -18.21 4.29 -14.39
C VAL A 199 -18.61 5.12 -13.18
N THR A 200 -17.73 6.01 -12.73
CA THR A 200 -17.98 6.90 -11.60
C THR A 200 -17.78 8.34 -12.04
N GLY A 201 -18.74 9.20 -11.69
CA GLY A 201 -18.62 10.64 -11.82
C GLY A 201 -18.90 11.32 -10.49
N GLY A 202 -18.24 12.44 -10.21
CA GLY A 202 -18.44 13.09 -8.93
C GLY A 202 -17.91 14.50 -8.82
N SER A 203 -17.87 14.98 -7.59
CA SER A 203 -17.27 16.27 -7.22
C SER A 203 -15.81 16.35 -7.63
N LEU A 204 -15.28 17.57 -7.73
CA LEU A 204 -13.87 17.83 -8.04
C LEU A 204 -13.44 17.19 -9.38
N GLY A 205 -14.28 17.28 -10.40
CA GLY A 205 -13.97 16.74 -11.72
C GLY A 205 -13.76 15.23 -11.77
N HIS A 206 -14.06 14.49 -10.70
CA HIS A 206 -13.82 13.06 -10.59
C HIS A 206 -14.55 12.27 -11.69
N ARG A 207 -13.79 11.53 -12.46
CA ARG A 207 -14.25 10.63 -13.52
C ARG A 207 -13.40 9.37 -13.47
N GLU A 208 -14.04 8.26 -13.23
CA GLU A 208 -13.35 6.96 -13.22
C GLU A 208 -14.10 5.98 -14.11
N ALA A 209 -13.35 5.19 -14.87
CA ALA A 209 -13.83 4.02 -15.55
C ALA A 209 -12.98 2.82 -15.13
N ALA A 210 -13.62 1.69 -14.82
CA ALA A 210 -12.94 0.45 -14.51
C ALA A 210 -13.65 -0.72 -15.18
N ALA A 211 -12.85 -1.74 -15.54
CA ALA A 211 -13.36 -2.99 -16.07
C ALA A 211 -12.59 -4.16 -15.50
N SER A 212 -13.29 -5.24 -15.21
CA SER A 212 -12.70 -6.52 -14.82
C SER A 212 -13.23 -7.65 -15.70
N LEU A 213 -12.38 -8.63 -15.96
CA LEU A 213 -12.70 -9.88 -16.62
C LEU A 213 -12.10 -11.04 -15.83
N PHE A 214 -12.86 -12.09 -15.68
CA PHE A 214 -12.40 -13.30 -14.99
C PHE A 214 -13.04 -14.53 -15.58
N GLY A 215 -12.36 -15.65 -15.42
CA GLY A 215 -12.86 -16.92 -15.90
C GLY A 215 -11.88 -18.05 -15.74
N SER A 216 -12.33 -19.22 -16.19
CA SER A 216 -11.51 -20.43 -16.20
C SER A 216 -11.76 -21.25 -17.48
N SER A 217 -10.71 -21.90 -17.97
CA SER A 217 -10.79 -22.85 -19.10
C SER A 217 -9.85 -24.02 -18.84
N GLY A 218 -10.39 -25.21 -18.61
CA GLY A 218 -9.60 -26.36 -18.17
C GLY A 218 -8.78 -26.04 -16.92
N ASN A 219 -7.46 -26.22 -17.02
CA ASN A 219 -6.53 -25.97 -15.91
C ASN A 219 -6.14 -24.49 -15.73
N LEU A 220 -6.52 -23.60 -16.63
CA LEU A 220 -6.20 -22.16 -16.54
C LEU A 220 -7.33 -21.39 -15.85
N SER A 221 -6.99 -20.49 -14.94
CA SER A 221 -7.88 -19.43 -14.46
C SER A 221 -7.21 -18.07 -14.58
N TRP A 222 -8.03 -17.03 -14.72
CA TRP A 222 -7.54 -15.66 -14.85
C TRP A 222 -8.46 -14.66 -14.19
N TYR A 223 -7.85 -13.58 -13.71
CA TYR A 223 -8.52 -12.36 -13.31
C TYR A 223 -7.72 -11.17 -13.83
N VAL A 224 -8.38 -10.28 -14.56
CA VAL A 224 -7.77 -9.05 -15.08
C VAL A 224 -8.63 -7.88 -14.70
N VAL A 225 -8.03 -6.80 -14.22
CA VAL A 225 -8.72 -5.53 -13.94
C VAL A 225 -7.90 -4.37 -14.44
N GLY A 226 -8.58 -3.38 -15.01
CA GLY A 226 -8.00 -2.11 -15.41
C GLY A 226 -8.87 -0.95 -14.98
N SER A 227 -8.24 0.16 -14.60
CA SER A 227 -8.94 1.40 -14.24
C SER A 227 -8.21 2.64 -14.76
N GLN A 228 -8.99 3.68 -15.04
CA GLN A 228 -8.51 5.01 -15.36
C GLN A 228 -9.30 6.02 -14.53
N LEU A 229 -8.59 6.83 -13.76
CA LEU A 229 -9.12 7.92 -12.95
C LEU A 229 -8.59 9.25 -13.46
N GLN A 230 -9.46 10.25 -13.49
CA GLN A 230 -9.10 11.67 -13.61
C GLN A 230 -9.87 12.44 -12.53
N THR A 231 -9.19 13.37 -11.86
CA THR A 231 -9.78 14.24 -10.84
C THR A 231 -9.02 15.56 -10.78
N ASP A 232 -9.72 16.64 -10.37
CA ASP A 232 -9.14 17.96 -10.14
C ASP A 232 -8.57 18.08 -8.70
N GLU A 233 -8.64 17.02 -7.88
CA GLU A 233 -7.98 16.87 -6.58
C GLU A 233 -7.15 15.60 -6.62
N GLY A 234 -5.88 15.75 -7.01
CA GLY A 234 -4.95 14.64 -7.20
C GLY A 234 -4.09 14.37 -5.98
N ILE A 235 -3.79 15.40 -5.23
CA ILE A 235 -3.09 15.39 -3.93
C ILE A 235 -3.99 16.16 -2.95
N GLU A 236 -3.52 16.47 -1.77
CA GLU A 236 -4.27 17.28 -0.82
C GLU A 236 -4.14 18.76 -1.16
N ASN A 237 -5.27 19.47 -1.14
CA ASN A 237 -5.29 20.92 -1.29
C ASN A 237 -4.46 21.59 -0.16
N PRO A 238 -3.48 22.44 -0.46
CA PRO A 238 -2.73 23.15 0.56
C PRO A 238 -3.53 24.28 1.24
N THR A 239 -4.78 24.49 0.84
CA THR A 239 -5.68 25.52 1.40
C THR A 239 -7.02 24.91 1.81
N ALA A 240 -7.75 25.63 2.66
CA ALA A 240 -9.13 25.27 3.05
C ALA A 240 -10.16 25.47 1.91
N SER A 241 -9.74 25.84 0.72
CA SER A 241 -10.62 26.06 -0.44
C SER A 241 -11.30 24.76 -0.87
N LYS A 242 -12.50 24.87 -1.46
CA LYS A 242 -13.17 23.76 -2.15
C LYS A 242 -12.66 23.54 -3.58
N LYS A 243 -11.83 24.44 -4.08
CA LYS A 243 -11.28 24.41 -5.42
C LYS A 243 -9.76 24.44 -5.29
N PRO A 244 -9.12 23.29 -5.33
CA PRO A 244 -7.67 23.25 -5.42
C PRO A 244 -7.19 23.92 -6.72
N LEU A 245 -5.99 24.47 -6.68
CA LEU A 245 -5.32 25.02 -7.84
C LEU A 245 -4.17 24.12 -8.23
N HIS A 246 -4.02 23.83 -9.53
CA HIS A 246 -2.95 22.96 -10.05
C HIS A 246 -2.86 21.61 -9.33
N ASP A 247 -4.01 20.93 -9.23
CA ASP A 247 -4.12 19.64 -8.52
C ASP A 247 -4.75 18.54 -9.39
N ASP A 248 -4.72 18.73 -10.70
CA ASP A 248 -5.20 17.72 -11.65
C ASP A 248 -4.37 16.45 -11.55
N SER A 249 -5.04 15.30 -11.52
CA SER A 249 -4.39 14.00 -11.68
C SER A 249 -5.02 13.13 -12.74
N LYS A 250 -4.18 12.31 -13.39
CA LYS A 250 -4.58 11.22 -14.28
C LYS A 250 -3.85 9.97 -13.84
N GLN A 251 -4.61 8.93 -13.49
CA GLN A 251 -4.07 7.67 -12.99
C GLN A 251 -4.60 6.51 -13.82
N GLN A 252 -3.70 5.63 -14.24
CA GLN A 252 -4.02 4.41 -14.98
C GLN A 252 -3.40 3.22 -14.25
N ARG A 253 -4.19 2.17 -14.06
CA ARG A 253 -3.77 0.93 -13.39
C ARG A 253 -4.25 -0.27 -14.19
N GLY A 254 -3.42 -1.31 -14.23
CA GLY A 254 -3.76 -2.59 -14.78
C GLY A 254 -3.16 -3.69 -13.94
N LEU A 255 -3.93 -4.71 -13.60
CA LEU A 255 -3.53 -5.86 -12.80
C LEU A 255 -4.04 -7.13 -13.45
N ALA A 256 -3.22 -8.18 -13.46
CA ALA A 256 -3.56 -9.49 -13.98
C ALA A 256 -3.07 -10.60 -13.05
N TYR A 257 -3.92 -11.55 -12.77
CA TYR A 257 -3.59 -12.82 -12.13
C TYR A 257 -3.95 -13.97 -13.05
N LEU A 258 -2.99 -14.86 -13.28
CA LEU A 258 -3.14 -16.09 -14.06
C LEU A 258 -2.68 -17.25 -13.21
N SER A 259 -3.43 -18.34 -13.16
CA SER A 259 -3.06 -19.57 -12.46
C SER A 259 -3.31 -20.77 -13.37
N TYR A 260 -2.34 -21.66 -13.49
CA TYR A 260 -2.42 -22.88 -14.27
C TYR A 260 -2.09 -24.10 -13.39
N LEU A 261 -3.04 -25.00 -13.24
CA LEU A 261 -2.85 -26.29 -12.58
C LEU A 261 -2.05 -27.22 -13.50
N LEU A 262 -0.88 -27.64 -13.07
CA LEU A 262 -0.07 -28.64 -13.76
C LEU A 262 -0.61 -30.05 -13.51
N ASP A 263 -0.98 -30.31 -12.27
CA ASP A 263 -1.61 -31.53 -11.77
C ASP A 263 -2.41 -31.24 -10.49
N ASP A 264 -2.85 -32.27 -9.78
CA ASP A 264 -3.67 -32.14 -8.56
C ASP A 264 -2.92 -31.50 -7.37
N ASP A 265 -1.60 -31.50 -7.40
CA ASP A 265 -0.73 -31.09 -6.31
C ASP A 265 0.23 -29.95 -6.69
N SER A 266 0.15 -29.42 -7.92
CA SER A 266 1.03 -28.35 -8.37
C SER A 266 0.38 -27.33 -9.29
N GLN A 267 0.79 -26.06 -9.14
CA GLN A 267 0.36 -24.95 -9.97
C GLN A 267 1.48 -23.94 -10.24
N ILE A 268 1.35 -23.24 -11.35
CA ILE A 268 2.12 -22.03 -11.66
C ILE A 268 1.17 -20.85 -11.66
N SER A 269 1.55 -19.77 -11.01
CA SER A 269 0.80 -18.52 -11.02
C SER A 269 1.68 -17.35 -11.44
N LEU A 270 1.09 -16.43 -12.21
CA LEU A 270 1.68 -15.16 -12.60
C LEU A 270 0.77 -14.05 -12.07
N PHE A 271 1.33 -13.15 -11.28
CA PHE A 271 0.71 -11.89 -10.92
C PHE A 271 1.53 -10.75 -11.50
N ALA A 272 0.87 -9.80 -12.19
CA ALA A 272 1.52 -8.66 -12.81
C ALA A 272 0.68 -7.40 -12.64
N GLY A 273 1.34 -6.27 -12.42
CA GLY A 273 0.70 -4.96 -12.31
C GLY A 273 1.51 -3.87 -12.99
N VAL A 274 0.80 -2.88 -13.51
CA VAL A 274 1.37 -1.67 -14.11
C VAL A 274 0.58 -0.44 -13.70
N THR A 275 1.27 0.67 -13.46
CA THR A 275 0.65 1.98 -13.26
C THR A 275 1.38 3.03 -14.08
N ASN A 276 0.61 4.06 -14.51
CA ASN A 276 1.14 5.24 -15.17
C ASN A 276 0.30 6.44 -14.73
N ASN A 277 0.90 7.35 -13.97
CA ASN A 277 0.20 8.42 -13.30
C ASN A 277 0.88 9.75 -13.59
N ARG A 278 0.07 10.80 -13.59
CA ARG A 278 0.52 12.18 -13.67
C ARG A 278 -0.26 12.98 -12.64
N PHE A 279 0.45 13.82 -11.90
CA PHE A 279 -0.07 14.76 -10.92
C PHE A 279 0.43 16.15 -11.25
N GLN A 280 -0.40 17.15 -11.12
CA GLN A 280 0.04 18.51 -10.85
C GLN A 280 0.37 18.63 -9.36
N ILE A 281 1.23 19.56 -9.01
CA ILE A 281 1.56 19.90 -7.63
C ILE A 281 0.74 21.12 -7.24
N PRO A 282 -0.13 21.00 -6.22
CA PRO A 282 -1.05 22.07 -5.88
C PRO A 282 -0.35 23.29 -5.27
N ASP A 283 -0.87 24.47 -5.56
CA ASP A 283 -0.31 25.76 -5.19
C ASP A 283 -1.13 26.49 -4.13
N VAL A 284 -0.44 27.39 -3.41
CA VAL A 284 -1.05 28.36 -2.49
C VAL A 284 -1.14 29.73 -3.19
N PRO A 285 -2.36 30.21 -3.52
CA PRO A 285 -2.51 31.49 -4.21
C PRO A 285 -2.21 32.68 -3.30
N GLY A 286 -1.83 33.81 -3.90
CA GLY A 286 -1.64 35.08 -3.21
C GLY A 286 -0.35 35.19 -2.38
N GLN A 287 0.59 34.30 -2.59
CA GLN A 287 1.95 34.43 -2.05
C GLN A 287 2.73 35.53 -2.77
N SER A 288 3.72 36.10 -2.08
CA SER A 288 4.68 37.01 -2.67
C SER A 288 5.99 36.30 -2.98
N PRO A 289 6.64 36.56 -4.13
CA PRO A 289 7.94 35.97 -4.43
C PRO A 289 8.97 36.31 -3.34
N THR A 290 9.74 35.31 -2.92
CA THR A 290 10.83 35.47 -1.96
C THR A 290 12.11 35.87 -2.63
N TYR A 291 12.33 35.43 -3.88
CA TYR A 291 13.57 35.60 -4.64
C TYR A 291 13.30 36.35 -5.95
N THR A 292 14.33 37.00 -6.50
CA THR A 292 14.26 37.76 -7.73
C THR A 292 15.05 37.05 -8.84
N LEU A 293 14.40 36.78 -9.98
CA LEU A 293 15.03 36.25 -11.18
C LEU A 293 15.29 37.37 -12.20
N ALA A 294 16.53 37.46 -12.67
CA ALA A 294 16.92 38.51 -13.62
C ALA A 294 16.09 38.47 -14.91
N ASN A 295 15.67 39.66 -15.40
CA ASN A 295 14.92 39.82 -16.63
C ASN A 295 13.61 39.06 -16.75
N THR A 296 13.05 38.55 -15.63
CA THR A 296 11.80 37.84 -15.59
C THR A 296 10.80 38.59 -14.71
N PRO A 297 9.60 38.90 -15.21
CA PRO A 297 8.55 39.46 -14.37
C PRO A 297 8.12 38.44 -13.29
N PRO A 298 7.70 38.91 -12.13
CA PRO A 298 7.15 37.99 -11.11
C PRO A 298 5.97 37.18 -11.68
N LEU A 299 6.00 35.86 -11.50
CA LEU A 299 4.87 34.99 -11.77
C LEU A 299 3.89 35.10 -10.59
N ASP A 300 2.58 35.09 -10.85
CA ASP A 300 1.59 34.91 -9.76
C ASP A 300 1.71 33.49 -9.19
N SER A 301 1.65 33.36 -7.87
CA SER A 301 1.74 32.02 -7.23
C SER A 301 0.65 31.07 -7.66
N SER A 302 -0.50 31.59 -8.12
CA SER A 302 -1.58 30.77 -8.68
C SER A 302 -1.31 30.23 -10.09
N ASP A 303 -0.23 30.64 -10.74
CA ASP A 303 0.14 30.24 -12.10
C ASP A 303 1.35 29.28 -12.13
N ILE A 304 1.86 28.85 -10.97
CA ILE A 304 2.94 27.87 -10.87
C ILE A 304 2.45 26.53 -11.43
N ASP A 305 3.22 25.85 -12.29
CA ASP A 305 2.85 24.58 -12.94
C ASP A 305 3.93 23.51 -12.74
N ALA A 306 4.18 23.14 -11.49
CA ALA A 306 5.01 21.99 -11.16
C ALA A 306 4.22 20.68 -11.33
N ASN A 307 4.89 19.61 -11.76
CA ASN A 307 4.24 18.36 -12.10
C ASN A 307 5.05 17.15 -11.63
N GLN A 308 4.36 16.03 -11.36
CA GLN A 308 5.01 14.74 -11.11
C GLN A 308 4.45 13.67 -12.04
N ARG A 309 5.35 12.81 -12.55
CA ARG A 309 5.01 11.62 -13.33
C ARG A 309 5.50 10.39 -12.60
N GLU A 310 4.66 9.38 -12.55
CA GLU A 310 4.96 8.13 -11.86
C GLU A 310 4.69 6.95 -12.78
N ARG A 311 5.60 6.00 -12.79
CA ARG A 311 5.43 4.72 -13.49
C ARG A 311 5.90 3.60 -12.59
N MET A 312 5.14 2.54 -12.54
CA MET A 312 5.50 1.35 -11.80
C MET A 312 5.06 0.11 -12.56
N GLY A 313 5.87 -0.93 -12.48
CA GLY A 313 5.53 -2.25 -12.95
C GLY A 313 6.09 -3.31 -12.02
N PHE A 314 5.34 -4.39 -11.79
CA PHE A 314 5.83 -5.54 -11.06
C PHE A 314 5.30 -6.84 -11.65
N GLN A 315 6.03 -7.93 -11.39
CA GLN A 315 5.70 -9.28 -11.82
C GLN A 315 6.13 -10.25 -10.73
N VAL A 316 5.27 -11.22 -10.43
CA VAL A 316 5.54 -12.34 -9.54
C VAL A 316 5.17 -13.62 -10.27
N LEU A 317 6.16 -14.47 -10.53
CA LEU A 317 5.97 -15.80 -11.08
C LEU A 317 6.22 -16.80 -9.95
N ALA A 318 5.22 -17.56 -9.57
CA ALA A 318 5.30 -18.52 -8.48
C ALA A 318 4.98 -19.94 -8.97
N PHE A 319 5.77 -20.88 -8.54
CA PHE A 319 5.50 -22.31 -8.64
C PHE A 319 5.23 -22.85 -7.26
N GLN A 320 4.09 -23.46 -7.07
CA GLN A 320 3.65 -24.11 -5.84
C GLN A 320 3.44 -25.59 -6.08
N SER A 321 3.86 -26.43 -5.14
CA SER A 321 3.65 -27.87 -5.21
C SER A 321 3.68 -28.52 -3.83
N LYS A 322 3.34 -29.81 -3.81
CA LYS A 322 3.37 -30.67 -2.61
C LYS A 322 4.40 -31.80 -2.80
N ILE A 323 5.00 -32.21 -1.69
CA ILE A 323 5.83 -33.41 -1.62
C ILE A 323 5.13 -34.37 -0.66
N GLY A 324 4.36 -35.29 -1.22
CA GLY A 324 3.48 -36.16 -0.45
C GLY A 324 2.40 -35.41 0.32
N ALA A 325 1.80 -36.03 1.31
CA ALA A 325 0.66 -35.43 2.04
C ALA A 325 1.06 -34.39 3.11
N LYS A 326 2.36 -34.23 3.42
CA LYS A 326 2.82 -33.46 4.59
C LYS A 326 3.59 -32.19 4.26
N THR A 327 4.05 -32.00 3.04
CA THR A 327 4.95 -30.91 2.69
C THR A 327 4.39 -30.08 1.56
N ASP A 328 4.16 -28.81 1.80
CA ASP A 328 3.80 -27.81 0.81
C ASP A 328 4.99 -26.86 0.62
N TYR A 329 5.28 -26.44 -0.61
CA TYR A 329 6.33 -25.45 -0.87
C TYR A 329 5.96 -24.53 -2.03
N GLN A 330 6.55 -23.33 -2.01
CA GLN A 330 6.45 -22.35 -3.06
C GLN A 330 7.84 -21.79 -3.41
N ILE A 331 8.11 -21.64 -4.69
CA ILE A 331 9.26 -20.90 -5.20
C ILE A 331 8.72 -19.77 -6.04
N ALA A 332 9.10 -18.53 -5.73
CA ALA A 332 8.65 -17.37 -6.47
C ALA A 332 9.83 -16.54 -6.95
N PHE A 333 9.79 -16.14 -8.21
CA PHE A 333 10.59 -15.05 -8.76
C PHE A 333 9.75 -13.79 -8.78
N PHE A 334 10.32 -12.68 -8.35
CA PHE A 334 9.67 -11.37 -8.42
C PHE A 334 10.57 -10.33 -9.05
N ASN A 335 9.95 -9.36 -9.71
CA ASN A 335 10.59 -8.20 -10.28
C ASN A 335 9.70 -6.98 -10.08
N ARG A 336 10.29 -5.82 -9.76
CA ARG A 336 9.61 -4.52 -9.67
C ARG A 336 10.49 -3.43 -10.24
N THR A 337 9.88 -2.53 -11.02
CA THR A 337 10.49 -1.29 -11.51
C THR A 337 9.58 -0.13 -11.15
N SER A 338 10.14 0.98 -10.72
CA SER A 338 9.41 2.20 -10.41
C SER A 338 10.23 3.42 -10.77
N ASP A 339 9.56 4.44 -11.31
CA ASP A 339 10.13 5.73 -11.66
C ASP A 339 9.19 6.83 -11.14
N VAL A 340 9.75 7.82 -10.46
CA VAL A 340 9.10 9.07 -10.07
C VAL A 340 9.92 10.23 -10.63
N HIS A 341 9.28 11.09 -11.38
CA HIS A 341 9.92 12.25 -12.01
C HIS A 341 9.15 13.51 -11.63
N TYR A 342 9.72 14.29 -10.73
CA TYR A 342 9.27 15.65 -10.41
C TYR A 342 9.83 16.61 -11.44
N LEU A 343 8.95 17.44 -12.01
CA LEU A 343 9.23 18.46 -13.02
C LEU A 343 8.86 19.82 -12.43
N PRO A 344 9.85 20.66 -12.07
CA PRO A 344 9.59 21.95 -11.45
C PRO A 344 8.97 22.93 -12.44
N ASP A 345 8.28 23.96 -11.91
CA ASP A 345 8.12 25.21 -12.66
C ASP A 345 9.42 26.01 -12.58
N PRO A 346 10.12 26.25 -13.70
CA PRO A 346 11.46 26.83 -13.64
C PRO A 346 11.49 28.31 -13.19
N VAL A 347 10.36 29.00 -13.20
CA VAL A 347 10.24 30.40 -12.72
C VAL A 347 9.58 30.40 -11.32
N GLY A 348 8.47 29.72 -11.19
CA GLY A 348 7.68 29.67 -9.96
C GLY A 348 8.48 29.08 -8.80
N ASP A 349 8.93 27.82 -8.90
CA ASP A 349 9.68 27.16 -7.83
C ASP A 349 10.95 27.95 -7.47
N LEU A 350 11.65 28.49 -8.47
CA LEU A 350 12.86 29.27 -8.23
C LEU A 350 12.60 30.60 -7.50
N THR A 351 11.51 31.30 -7.83
CA THR A 351 11.21 32.60 -7.24
C THR A 351 10.50 32.51 -5.90
N TYR A 352 9.76 31.49 -5.64
CA TYR A 352 9.04 31.26 -4.38
C TYR A 352 9.82 30.44 -3.37
N SER A 353 10.47 29.35 -3.82
CA SER A 353 11.18 28.39 -2.95
C SER A 353 12.70 28.51 -3.01
N GLY A 354 13.25 29.29 -3.97
CA GLY A 354 14.69 29.45 -4.17
C GLY A 354 15.36 28.25 -4.85
N VAL A 355 14.61 27.23 -5.24
CA VAL A 355 15.10 26.05 -5.94
C VAL A 355 14.08 25.51 -6.92
N ALA A 356 14.48 25.35 -8.18
CA ALA A 356 13.75 24.62 -9.19
C ALA A 356 14.54 23.33 -9.50
N ALA A 357 14.08 22.20 -8.98
CA ALA A 357 14.80 20.92 -9.03
C ALA A 357 14.08 19.92 -9.95
N ASP A 358 14.69 19.55 -11.07
CA ASP A 358 14.28 18.40 -11.90
C ASP A 358 14.82 17.13 -11.26
N ILE A 359 13.93 16.29 -10.71
CA ILE A 359 14.30 15.13 -9.88
C ILE A 359 13.72 13.87 -10.49
N LEU A 360 14.59 12.99 -11.00
CA LEU A 360 14.25 11.66 -11.43
C LEU A 360 14.75 10.62 -10.41
N ARG A 361 13.84 9.89 -9.78
CA ARG A 361 14.18 8.75 -8.95
C ARG A 361 13.66 7.47 -9.61
N SER A 362 14.51 6.47 -9.74
CA SER A 362 14.11 5.18 -10.28
C SER A 362 14.69 4.05 -9.44
N ASN A 363 13.93 2.96 -9.38
CA ASN A 363 14.30 1.74 -8.67
C ASN A 363 13.96 0.51 -9.52
N SER A 364 14.87 -0.46 -9.52
CA SER A 364 14.66 -1.78 -10.09
C SER A 364 15.10 -2.85 -9.10
N ALA A 365 14.16 -3.66 -8.65
CA ALA A 365 14.39 -4.77 -7.72
C ALA A 365 13.96 -6.10 -8.34
N HIS A 366 14.73 -7.15 -8.13
CA HIS A 366 14.39 -8.52 -8.51
C HIS A 366 14.93 -9.51 -7.50
N GLY A 367 14.27 -10.64 -7.38
CA GLY A 367 14.69 -11.62 -6.40
C GLY A 367 13.94 -12.93 -6.46
N LEU A 368 14.26 -13.78 -5.50
CA LEU A 368 13.68 -15.09 -5.30
C LEU A 368 13.22 -15.23 -3.85
N GLN A 369 12.08 -15.85 -3.68
CA GLN A 369 11.55 -16.29 -2.40
C GLN A 369 11.25 -17.78 -2.46
N PHE A 370 11.61 -18.49 -1.40
CA PHE A 370 11.28 -19.89 -1.19
C PHE A 370 10.65 -20.04 0.16
N ASP A 371 9.51 -20.69 0.24
CA ASP A 371 8.79 -21.04 1.47
C ASP A 371 8.41 -22.50 1.45
N LEU A 372 8.57 -23.15 2.59
CA LEU A 372 8.22 -24.56 2.82
C LEU A 372 7.48 -24.72 4.14
N THR A 373 6.42 -25.50 4.12
CA THR A 373 5.67 -25.92 5.31
C THR A 373 5.68 -27.45 5.36
N HIS A 374 6.15 -28.02 6.47
CA HIS A 374 6.20 -29.46 6.69
C HIS A 374 5.44 -29.85 7.97
N ARG A 375 4.37 -30.62 7.82
CA ARG A 375 3.61 -31.20 8.95
C ARG A 375 4.34 -32.43 9.45
N LEU A 376 5.28 -32.22 10.39
CA LEU A 376 6.11 -33.29 10.94
C LEU A 376 5.24 -34.36 11.60
N ASN A 377 4.31 -33.93 12.45
CA ASN A 377 3.30 -34.74 13.12
C ASN A 377 2.08 -33.87 13.50
N PRO A 378 1.03 -34.38 14.13
CA PRO A 378 -0.15 -33.56 14.50
C PRO A 378 0.15 -32.40 15.45
N GLN A 379 1.25 -32.42 16.17
CA GLN A 379 1.65 -31.40 17.14
C GLN A 379 2.61 -30.36 16.54
N HIS A 380 3.41 -30.71 15.53
CA HIS A 380 4.48 -29.86 15.02
C HIS A 380 4.34 -29.58 13.55
N THR A 381 4.25 -28.29 13.19
CA THR A 381 4.31 -27.79 11.82
C THR A 381 5.54 -26.89 11.65
N ILE A 382 6.55 -27.41 10.95
CA ILE A 382 7.79 -26.69 10.68
C ILE A 382 7.61 -25.83 9.43
N ARG A 383 8.01 -24.55 9.49
CA ARG A 383 8.11 -23.67 8.34
C ARG A 383 9.53 -23.15 8.20
N ALA A 384 10.02 -23.12 6.96
CA ALA A 384 11.34 -22.61 6.62
C ALA A 384 11.27 -21.83 5.32
N GLY A 385 12.13 -20.84 5.16
CA GLY A 385 12.19 -20.11 3.91
C GLY A 385 13.47 -19.33 3.71
N LEU A 386 13.66 -18.93 2.46
CA LEU A 386 14.79 -18.14 1.97
C LEU A 386 14.27 -16.96 1.16
N PHE A 387 14.92 -15.83 1.30
CA PHE A 387 14.66 -14.62 0.53
C PHE A 387 15.97 -14.05 0.03
N ALA A 388 16.05 -13.71 -1.26
CA ALA A 388 17.17 -13.06 -1.87
C ALA A 388 16.70 -12.00 -2.84
N GLN A 389 17.16 -10.76 -2.67
CA GLN A 389 16.82 -9.62 -3.51
C GLN A 389 18.07 -8.84 -3.89
N ARG A 390 18.12 -8.39 -5.14
CA ARG A 390 19.04 -7.36 -5.60
C ARG A 390 18.24 -6.16 -6.07
N GLU A 391 18.73 -4.98 -5.72
CA GLU A 391 18.07 -3.71 -5.98
C GLU A 391 19.07 -2.71 -6.54
N VAL A 392 18.63 -1.86 -7.46
CA VAL A 392 19.42 -0.77 -8.02
C VAL A 392 18.54 0.48 -8.07
N GLY A 393 18.89 1.46 -7.25
CA GLY A 393 18.32 2.80 -7.26
C GLY A 393 19.18 3.76 -8.09
N TYR A 394 18.53 4.73 -8.71
CA TYR A 394 19.14 5.86 -9.37
C TYR A 394 18.41 7.14 -8.97
N THR A 395 19.14 8.18 -8.62
CA THR A 395 18.63 9.53 -8.41
C THR A 395 19.37 10.46 -9.33
N GLY A 396 18.63 11.12 -10.23
CA GLY A 396 19.10 12.27 -11.01
C GLY A 396 18.49 13.53 -10.40
N ASN A 397 19.31 14.52 -10.08
CA ASN A 397 18.88 15.78 -9.51
C ASN A 397 19.62 16.92 -10.22
N ALA A 398 18.90 17.73 -10.99
CA ALA A 398 19.39 18.96 -11.59
C ALA A 398 18.66 20.13 -10.92
N SER A 399 19.28 20.71 -9.90
CA SER A 399 18.71 21.81 -9.12
C SER A 399 19.24 23.16 -9.61
N THR A 400 18.34 24.04 -10.05
CA THR A 400 18.62 25.44 -10.32
C THR A 400 18.34 26.24 -9.06
N VAL A 401 19.36 26.97 -8.56
CA VAL A 401 19.36 27.70 -7.29
C VAL A 401 20.01 29.05 -7.45
N PHE A 402 19.77 29.99 -6.54
CA PHE A 402 20.53 31.21 -6.49
C PHE A 402 21.77 31.10 -5.59
N PRO A 403 22.87 31.81 -5.90
CA PRO A 403 23.91 32.09 -4.92
C PRO A 403 23.33 32.80 -3.68
N ALA A 404 23.74 32.42 -2.50
CA ALA A 404 23.29 33.00 -1.23
C ALA A 404 24.45 33.22 -0.26
N ASP A 405 24.26 34.13 0.69
CA ASP A 405 25.16 34.35 1.81
C ASP A 405 25.01 33.31 2.90
N ALA A 406 25.74 33.45 4.00
CA ALA A 406 25.71 32.51 5.13
C ALA A 406 24.35 32.50 5.86
N ASP A 407 23.53 33.53 5.72
CA ASP A 407 22.20 33.65 6.29
C ASP A 407 21.09 33.16 5.35
N GLY A 408 21.47 32.66 4.16
CA GLY A 408 20.54 32.15 3.13
C GLY A 408 19.95 33.25 2.25
N ASN A 409 20.38 34.51 2.37
CA ASN A 409 19.87 35.60 1.56
C ASN A 409 20.48 35.57 0.13
N GLN A 410 19.62 35.71 -0.87
CA GLN A 410 20.05 35.75 -2.27
C GLN A 410 21.07 36.84 -2.52
N THR A 411 22.22 36.49 -3.12
CA THR A 411 23.30 37.44 -3.46
C THR A 411 23.44 37.74 -4.97
N SER A 412 22.76 36.95 -5.80
CA SER A 412 22.72 37.11 -7.25
C SER A 412 21.34 36.83 -7.81
N THR A 413 20.86 37.64 -8.77
CA THR A 413 19.60 37.37 -9.50
C THR A 413 19.79 36.42 -10.69
N THR A 414 21.04 35.99 -10.95
CA THR A 414 21.37 34.99 -11.98
C THR A 414 21.55 33.64 -11.27
N PRO A 415 20.70 32.66 -11.56
CA PRO A 415 20.79 31.34 -10.92
C PRO A 415 21.96 30.52 -11.49
N ILE A 416 22.32 29.46 -10.75
CA ILE A 416 23.26 28.43 -11.16
C ILE A 416 22.58 27.07 -11.11
N THR A 417 23.03 26.11 -11.92
CA THR A 417 22.51 24.72 -11.87
C THR A 417 23.55 23.82 -11.26
N ILE A 418 23.07 22.98 -10.31
CA ILE A 418 23.86 21.97 -9.60
C ILE A 418 23.34 20.60 -10.04
N ASP A 419 24.20 19.82 -10.68
CA ASP A 419 23.93 18.42 -11.01
C ASP A 419 24.44 17.51 -9.88
N ASP A 420 23.54 16.73 -9.30
CA ASP A 420 23.85 15.75 -8.30
C ASP A 420 23.17 14.41 -8.59
N ASN A 421 23.88 13.53 -9.28
CA ASN A 421 23.37 12.24 -9.70
C ASN A 421 24.04 11.13 -8.90
N SER A 422 23.26 10.18 -8.43
CA SER A 422 23.73 9.04 -7.67
C SER A 422 23.16 7.71 -8.18
N ARG A 423 23.86 6.64 -7.90
CA ARG A 423 23.41 5.27 -8.16
C ARG A 423 23.81 4.37 -7.01
N LEU A 424 22.83 3.72 -6.40
CA LEU A 424 23.02 2.78 -5.34
C LEU A 424 22.61 1.38 -5.79
N ALA A 425 23.43 0.37 -5.50
CA ALA A 425 23.07 -1.02 -5.69
C ALA A 425 23.15 -1.74 -4.34
N GLY A 426 22.13 -2.51 -4.01
CA GLY A 426 22.03 -3.23 -2.75
C GLY A 426 21.60 -4.67 -2.93
N SER A 427 21.84 -5.47 -1.91
CA SER A 427 21.32 -6.83 -1.80
C SER A 427 20.76 -7.10 -0.41
N THR A 428 19.70 -7.88 -0.37
CA THR A 428 19.03 -8.31 0.86
C THR A 428 18.91 -9.82 0.84
N LEU A 429 19.39 -10.48 1.88
CA LEU A 429 19.30 -11.93 2.08
C LEU A 429 18.61 -12.21 3.41
N GLY A 430 17.71 -13.17 3.42
CA GLY A 430 17.02 -13.63 4.63
C GLY A 430 16.80 -15.13 4.62
N ALA A 431 16.86 -15.71 5.81
CA ALA A 431 16.47 -17.10 6.03
C ALA A 431 15.69 -17.20 7.33
N TYR A 432 14.70 -18.07 7.39
CA TYR A 432 13.96 -18.34 8.62
C TYR A 432 13.66 -19.83 8.81
N LEU A 433 13.52 -20.18 10.08
CA LEU A 433 13.02 -21.48 10.53
C LEU A 433 12.12 -21.24 11.72
N GLN A 434 10.94 -21.83 11.71
CA GLN A 434 9.96 -21.73 12.80
C GLN A 434 9.18 -23.03 12.96
N ASP A 435 8.71 -23.27 14.18
CA ASP A 435 7.80 -24.35 14.53
C ASP A 435 6.52 -23.79 15.15
N GLU A 436 5.40 -24.28 14.70
CA GLU A 436 4.10 -24.16 15.32
C GLU A 436 3.85 -25.44 16.11
N TRP A 437 4.00 -25.34 17.42
CA TRP A 437 3.85 -26.46 18.34
C TRP A 437 2.50 -26.41 19.06
N LYS A 438 1.60 -27.30 18.70
CA LYS A 438 0.35 -27.56 19.42
C LYS A 438 0.66 -28.36 20.67
N LEU A 439 0.98 -27.66 21.77
CA LEU A 439 1.36 -28.24 23.05
C LEU A 439 0.22 -29.10 23.60
N ASN A 440 -1.02 -28.66 23.45
CA ASN A 440 -2.25 -29.37 23.77
C ASN A 440 -3.41 -28.74 22.95
N GLU A 441 -4.64 -29.21 23.17
CA GLU A 441 -5.85 -28.76 22.47
C GLU A 441 -6.15 -27.25 22.65
N ARG A 442 -5.59 -26.60 23.68
CA ARG A 442 -5.84 -25.19 24.03
C ARG A 442 -4.64 -24.29 23.87
N THR A 443 -3.46 -24.86 23.68
CA THR A 443 -2.20 -24.08 23.71
C THR A 443 -1.39 -24.35 22.47
N THR A 444 -1.14 -23.30 21.68
CA THR A 444 -0.21 -23.31 20.56
C THR A 444 0.94 -22.36 20.84
N ILE A 445 2.16 -22.81 20.61
CA ILE A 445 3.40 -22.03 20.75
C ILE A 445 4.06 -21.94 19.40
N ASN A 446 4.22 -20.73 18.90
CA ASN A 446 5.02 -20.42 17.73
C ASN A 446 6.39 -19.92 18.18
N TYR A 447 7.45 -20.58 17.76
CA TYR A 447 8.81 -20.12 18.02
C TYR A 447 9.68 -20.28 16.80
N GLY A 448 10.57 -19.35 16.58
CA GLY A 448 11.42 -19.38 15.41
C GLY A 448 12.57 -18.40 15.46
N LEU A 449 13.39 -18.50 14.44
CA LEU A 449 14.59 -17.70 14.28
C LEU A 449 14.67 -17.23 12.83
N ARG A 450 14.99 -15.95 12.65
CA ARG A 450 15.24 -15.36 11.35
C ARG A 450 16.66 -14.74 11.34
N ALA A 451 17.40 -14.99 10.27
CA ALA A 451 18.69 -14.38 9.99
C ALA A 451 18.56 -13.49 8.75
N ASP A 452 18.93 -12.22 8.88
CA ASP A 452 18.89 -11.24 7.81
C ASP A 452 20.28 -10.62 7.59
N ARG A 453 20.60 -10.35 6.34
CA ARG A 453 21.76 -9.58 5.91
C ARG A 453 21.37 -8.61 4.83
N VAL A 454 21.78 -7.37 4.98
CA VAL A 454 21.62 -6.29 4.01
C VAL A 454 22.99 -5.72 3.68
N ASP A 455 23.25 -5.47 2.42
CA ASP A 455 24.45 -4.86 1.90
C ASP A 455 24.03 -3.77 0.91
N THR A 456 24.00 -2.53 1.38
CA THR A 456 23.61 -1.32 0.62
C THR A 456 24.66 -0.24 0.83
N VAL A 457 24.36 0.87 1.50
CA VAL A 457 25.33 1.88 1.95
C VAL A 457 26.20 1.30 3.09
N THR A 458 25.60 0.49 3.95
CA THR A 458 26.24 -0.22 5.03
C THR A 458 25.96 -1.71 4.93
N ALA A 459 26.92 -2.54 5.33
CA ALA A 459 26.73 -3.98 5.43
C ALA A 459 26.30 -4.33 6.87
N GLU A 460 25.05 -4.74 7.03
CA GLU A 460 24.49 -5.06 8.33
C GLU A 460 23.83 -6.44 8.37
N SER A 461 23.77 -7.05 9.53
CA SER A 461 23.07 -8.32 9.73
C SER A 461 22.48 -8.42 11.13
N GLN A 462 21.45 -9.26 11.27
CA GLN A 462 20.83 -9.56 12.57
C GLN A 462 20.28 -10.99 12.61
N LEU A 463 20.37 -11.58 13.80
CA LEU A 463 19.63 -12.77 14.19
C LEU A 463 18.44 -12.35 15.05
N SER A 464 17.23 -12.78 14.66
CA SER A 464 15.96 -12.27 15.15
C SER A 464 15.08 -13.41 15.69
N PRO A 465 15.10 -13.69 17.00
CA PRO A 465 14.21 -14.65 17.63
C PRO A 465 12.76 -14.16 17.63
N ARG A 466 11.83 -15.11 17.56
CA ARG A 466 10.39 -14.93 17.60
C ARG A 466 9.78 -15.92 18.57
N LEU A 467 8.77 -15.48 19.32
CA LEU A 467 7.97 -16.33 20.21
C LEU A 467 6.55 -15.79 20.25
N GLY A 468 5.58 -16.65 20.01
CA GLY A 468 4.16 -16.36 20.16
C GLY A 468 3.49 -17.50 20.92
N VAL A 469 2.54 -17.18 21.76
CA VAL A 469 1.71 -18.13 22.50
C VAL A 469 0.26 -17.76 22.30
N VAL A 470 -0.54 -18.75 21.93
CA VAL A 470 -2.00 -18.65 21.86
C VAL A 470 -2.60 -19.63 22.84
N TYR A 471 -3.58 -19.16 23.60
CA TYR A 471 -4.28 -19.97 24.61
C TYR A 471 -5.79 -19.80 24.51
N ASP A 472 -6.48 -20.87 24.17
CA ASP A 472 -7.95 -20.94 24.19
C ASP A 472 -8.45 -21.12 25.63
N LEU A 473 -8.73 -20.00 26.32
CA LEU A 473 -9.12 -19.94 27.72
C LEU A 473 -10.49 -20.62 27.94
N ALA A 474 -11.44 -20.32 27.06
CA ALA A 474 -12.79 -20.89 27.06
C ALA A 474 -13.34 -20.88 25.62
N LYS A 475 -14.51 -21.47 25.41
CA LYS A 475 -15.19 -21.41 24.11
C LYS A 475 -15.39 -19.93 23.70
N GLY A 476 -14.86 -19.53 22.57
CA GLY A 476 -14.94 -18.17 22.06
C GLY A 476 -13.99 -17.16 22.74
N THR A 477 -13.15 -17.58 23.70
CA THR A 477 -12.18 -16.69 24.36
C THR A 477 -10.76 -17.16 24.05
N ARG A 478 -10.03 -16.39 23.26
CA ARG A 478 -8.64 -16.64 22.87
C ARG A 478 -7.72 -15.55 23.41
N LEU A 479 -6.68 -15.95 24.11
CA LEU A 479 -5.60 -15.08 24.55
C LEU A 479 -4.39 -15.29 23.66
N HIS A 480 -3.64 -14.22 23.41
CA HIS A 480 -2.32 -14.33 22.79
C HIS A 480 -1.30 -13.45 23.49
N ALA A 481 -0.04 -13.83 23.37
CA ALA A 481 1.11 -13.02 23.77
C ALA A 481 2.27 -13.29 22.82
N GLY A 482 3.03 -12.27 22.49
CA GLY A 482 4.11 -12.37 21.53
C GLY A 482 5.36 -11.57 21.90
N TYR A 483 6.51 -12.06 21.46
CA TYR A 483 7.79 -11.36 21.41
C TYR A 483 8.41 -11.53 20.06
N ALA A 484 8.87 -10.40 19.49
CA ALA A 484 9.62 -10.41 18.25
C ALA A 484 10.81 -9.45 18.33
N ARG A 485 11.98 -9.92 17.91
CA ARG A 485 13.10 -9.04 17.58
C ARG A 485 13.06 -8.74 16.09
N TYR A 486 13.07 -7.46 15.72
CA TYR A 486 12.96 -7.02 14.34
C TYR A 486 14.22 -6.35 13.82
N PHE A 487 14.41 -6.44 12.51
CA PHE A 487 15.47 -5.82 11.74
C PHE A 487 14.88 -5.20 10.48
N THR A 488 14.95 -3.88 10.38
CA THR A 488 14.34 -3.12 9.27
C THR A 488 15.43 -2.32 8.58
N PRO A 489 15.87 -2.73 7.38
CA PRO A 489 16.77 -1.93 6.58
C PRO A 489 16.07 -0.67 6.06
N PRO A 490 16.79 0.44 5.88
CA PRO A 490 16.24 1.62 5.24
C PRO A 490 15.85 1.29 3.79
N PRO A 491 14.75 1.83 3.28
CA PRO A 491 14.40 1.72 1.86
C PRO A 491 15.52 2.33 1.01
N SER A 492 16.04 1.60 0.03
CA SER A 492 17.19 2.06 -0.77
C SER A 492 16.85 3.30 -1.61
N GLU A 493 15.60 3.50 -1.93
CA GLU A 493 15.14 4.69 -2.65
C GLU A 493 15.18 5.96 -1.80
N LYS A 494 15.13 5.83 -0.47
CA LYS A 494 15.17 6.93 0.52
C LYS A 494 16.56 7.16 1.11
N ILE A 495 17.55 6.37 0.74
CA ILE A 495 18.93 6.59 1.11
C ILE A 495 19.45 7.71 0.23
N ASP A 496 19.46 8.93 0.74
CA ASP A 496 19.96 10.07 0.01
C ASP A 496 21.48 10.05 -0.05
N GLN A 497 22.01 10.18 -1.27
CA GLN A 497 23.43 10.33 -1.58
C GLN A 497 23.74 11.73 -2.12
N THR A 498 22.78 12.65 -1.99
CA THR A 498 22.97 14.04 -2.41
C THR A 498 24.15 14.65 -1.67
N SER A 499 25.04 15.28 -2.40
CA SER A 499 26.20 15.95 -1.81
C SER A 499 25.78 17.26 -1.15
N VAL A 500 25.43 17.21 0.12
CA VAL A 500 25.06 18.39 0.93
C VAL A 500 26.00 19.56 0.70
N ALA A 501 27.31 19.29 0.61
CA ALA A 501 28.33 20.32 0.37
C ALA A 501 28.21 21.06 -0.97
N LYS A 502 27.54 20.48 -1.99
CA LYS A 502 27.34 21.16 -3.28
C LYS A 502 26.39 22.34 -3.20
N PHE A 503 25.48 22.31 -2.21
CA PHE A 503 24.47 23.33 -2.01
C PHE A 503 24.88 24.45 -1.04
N LEU A 504 26.04 24.35 -0.42
CA LEU A 504 26.56 25.43 0.44
C LEU A 504 26.69 26.73 -0.35
N GLY A 505 26.27 27.84 0.27
CA GLY A 505 26.25 29.15 -0.36
C GLY A 505 25.20 29.32 -1.46
N THR A 506 24.12 28.56 -1.38
CA THR A 506 22.94 28.68 -2.26
C THR A 506 21.64 28.81 -1.47
N THR A 507 20.58 29.19 -2.15
CA THR A 507 19.22 29.29 -1.56
C THR A 507 18.63 27.92 -1.16
N ASN A 508 19.24 26.80 -1.56
CA ASN A 508 18.89 25.46 -1.09
C ASN A 508 19.96 24.88 -0.15
N ALA A 509 20.74 25.73 0.51
CA ALA A 509 21.69 25.27 1.53
C ALA A 509 20.94 24.67 2.73
N LEU A 510 21.45 23.55 3.24
CA LEU A 510 20.87 22.86 4.37
C LEU A 510 21.37 23.44 5.70
N PRO A 511 20.61 23.28 6.79
CA PRO A 511 20.99 23.81 8.11
C PRO A 511 22.32 23.29 8.64
N SER A 512 22.78 22.14 8.16
CA SER A 512 24.05 21.50 8.58
C SER A 512 24.65 20.72 7.41
N ASP A 513 25.98 20.58 7.38
CA ASP A 513 26.71 19.71 6.47
C ASP A 513 27.01 18.33 7.08
N ALA A 514 26.59 18.10 8.33
CA ALA A 514 26.78 16.83 9.01
C ALA A 514 25.87 15.76 8.41
N ASN A 515 26.47 14.72 7.86
CA ASN A 515 25.76 13.60 7.25
C ASN A 515 26.42 12.27 7.63
N THR A 516 25.74 11.51 8.47
CA THR A 516 26.11 10.13 8.82
C THR A 516 25.21 9.17 8.07
N ALA A 517 25.76 8.09 7.53
CA ALA A 517 25.00 7.11 6.75
C ALA A 517 23.86 6.47 7.57
N VAL A 518 22.70 6.35 6.96
CA VAL A 518 21.49 5.75 7.54
C VAL A 518 21.74 4.29 7.91
N ARG A 519 21.21 3.85 9.04
CA ARG A 519 21.40 2.52 9.62
C ARG A 519 20.10 1.73 9.66
N SER A 520 20.24 0.41 9.67
CA SER A 520 19.08 -0.48 9.87
C SER A 520 18.52 -0.34 11.27
N GLU A 521 17.21 -0.16 11.34
CA GLU A 521 16.47 -0.14 12.59
C GLU A 521 16.46 -1.51 13.25
N ARG A 522 16.50 -1.53 14.59
CA ARG A 522 16.46 -2.74 15.42
C ARG A 522 15.51 -2.56 16.57
N SER A 523 14.52 -3.44 16.68
CA SER A 523 13.53 -3.31 17.74
C SER A 523 13.23 -4.62 18.45
N ASN A 524 12.77 -4.51 19.70
CA ASN A 524 12.12 -5.57 20.45
C ASN A 524 10.65 -5.21 20.58
N TYR A 525 9.81 -6.10 20.14
CA TYR A 525 8.36 -5.95 20.10
C TYR A 525 7.69 -6.93 21.06
N TYR A 526 6.74 -6.45 21.82
CA TYR A 526 5.93 -7.23 22.75
C TYR A 526 4.48 -6.91 22.49
N ASP A 527 3.64 -7.93 22.46
CA ASP A 527 2.19 -7.75 22.46
C ASP A 527 1.48 -8.76 23.34
N VAL A 528 0.28 -8.41 23.74
CA VAL A 528 -0.65 -9.27 24.46
C VAL A 528 -2.06 -8.85 24.11
N GLY A 529 -2.91 -9.83 23.82
CA GLY A 529 -4.29 -9.52 23.47
C GLY A 529 -5.27 -10.61 23.85
N VAL A 530 -6.54 -10.24 23.75
CA VAL A 530 -7.68 -11.13 23.92
C VAL A 530 -8.68 -10.92 22.80
N ALA A 531 -9.11 -12.01 22.20
CA ALA A 531 -10.24 -12.05 21.27
C ALA A 531 -11.39 -12.83 21.93
N GLN A 532 -12.59 -12.26 21.88
CA GLN A 532 -13.79 -12.84 22.44
C GLN A 532 -14.89 -12.91 21.38
N GLU A 533 -15.32 -14.11 21.04
CA GLU A 533 -16.56 -14.36 20.32
C GLU A 533 -17.69 -14.48 21.38
N ILE A 534 -18.59 -13.49 21.42
CA ILE A 534 -19.71 -13.48 22.38
C ILE A 534 -20.78 -14.46 21.91
N ASP A 535 -21.09 -14.40 20.63
CA ASP A 535 -21.99 -15.29 19.90
C ASP A 535 -21.56 -15.34 18.42
N ASP A 536 -22.34 -16.00 17.57
CA ASP A 536 -22.08 -16.10 16.11
C ASP A 536 -22.10 -14.74 15.38
N ARG A 537 -22.39 -13.65 16.07
CA ARG A 537 -22.58 -12.30 15.49
C ARG A 537 -21.58 -11.27 16.00
N TRP A 538 -21.14 -11.40 17.26
CA TRP A 538 -20.29 -10.42 17.92
C TRP A 538 -18.90 -10.95 18.19
N THR A 539 -17.90 -10.21 17.77
CA THR A 539 -16.51 -10.38 18.19
C THR A 539 -16.00 -9.11 18.86
N LEU A 540 -15.19 -9.29 19.90
CA LEU A 540 -14.45 -8.22 20.58
C LEU A 540 -12.97 -8.57 20.57
N GLY A 541 -12.12 -7.58 20.35
CA GLY A 541 -10.66 -7.68 20.46
C GLY A 541 -10.11 -6.57 21.34
N VAL A 542 -9.14 -6.92 22.18
CA VAL A 542 -8.33 -5.96 22.96
C VAL A 542 -6.88 -6.36 22.74
N ASP A 543 -6.06 -5.41 22.34
CA ASP A 543 -4.62 -5.61 22.10
C ASP A 543 -3.82 -4.52 22.80
N ALA A 544 -2.76 -4.89 23.48
CA ALA A 544 -1.79 -3.96 24.03
C ALA A 544 -0.39 -4.32 23.53
N TYR A 545 0.36 -3.34 23.08
CA TYR A 545 1.67 -3.53 22.50
C TYR A 545 2.68 -2.53 23.03
N TRP A 546 3.96 -2.96 22.99
CA TRP A 546 5.11 -2.13 23.31
C TRP A 546 6.29 -2.49 22.43
N ARG A 547 7.03 -1.47 21.94
CA ARG A 547 8.20 -1.61 21.09
C ARG A 547 9.30 -0.68 21.56
N ASP A 548 10.48 -1.23 21.89
CA ASP A 548 11.71 -0.49 22.12
C ASP A 548 12.59 -0.55 20.87
N VAL A 549 13.03 0.60 20.38
CA VAL A 549 13.70 0.75 19.09
C VAL A 549 15.07 1.39 19.27
N ARG A 550 16.05 0.90 18.51
CA ARG A 550 17.34 1.55 18.26
C ARG A 550 17.48 1.87 16.79
N HIS A 551 18.08 3.01 16.49
CA HIS A 551 18.21 3.53 15.13
C HIS A 551 16.81 3.64 14.46
N LEU A 552 15.84 4.16 15.19
CA LEU A 552 14.48 4.32 14.65
C LEU A 552 14.56 5.14 13.38
N GLN A 553 13.98 4.61 12.29
CA GLN A 553 13.95 5.27 11.01
C GLN A 553 12.79 6.24 10.91
N ASP A 554 13.06 7.37 10.29
CA ASP A 554 12.07 8.37 9.94
C ASP A 554 12.52 9.10 8.68
N GLU A 555 11.75 10.05 8.19
CA GLU A 555 11.92 10.69 6.92
C GLU A 555 11.89 12.22 7.05
N GLY A 556 12.80 12.92 6.38
CA GLY A 556 12.87 14.36 6.31
C GLY A 556 12.91 14.85 4.87
N GLN A 557 12.55 16.12 4.66
CA GLN A 557 12.64 16.78 3.37
C GLN A 557 13.99 17.47 3.20
N PHE A 558 14.63 17.29 2.04
CA PHE A 558 15.91 17.90 1.69
C PHE A 558 15.73 19.35 1.25
N GLY A 559 15.87 20.29 2.16
CA GLY A 559 15.67 21.71 1.89
C GLY A 559 14.26 22.02 1.38
N SER A 560 14.16 22.93 0.42
CA SER A 560 12.89 23.27 -0.22
C SER A 560 12.58 22.42 -1.45
N ALA A 561 13.46 21.47 -1.82
CA ALA A 561 13.21 20.55 -2.92
C ALA A 561 12.33 19.37 -2.45
N PHE A 562 11.50 18.81 -3.35
CA PHE A 562 10.71 17.62 -3.07
C PHE A 562 11.55 16.33 -3.07
N VAL A 563 12.63 16.31 -2.31
CA VAL A 563 13.51 15.15 -2.11
C VAL A 563 13.40 14.71 -0.66
N PHE A 564 12.93 13.49 -0.46
CA PHE A 564 12.85 12.90 0.88
C PHE A 564 14.08 12.06 1.15
N SER A 565 14.63 12.20 2.35
CA SER A 565 15.76 11.43 2.82
C SER A 565 15.43 10.75 4.15
N ALA A 566 15.85 9.49 4.29
CA ALA A 566 15.71 8.79 5.55
C ALA A 566 16.77 9.27 6.54
N PHE A 567 16.40 9.31 7.83
CA PHE A 567 17.30 9.57 8.94
C PHE A 567 17.01 8.60 10.10
N ASN A 568 17.88 8.56 11.10
CA ASN A 568 17.66 7.76 12.29
C ASN A 568 17.65 8.62 13.55
N TYR A 569 16.64 8.38 14.38
CA TYR A 569 16.76 8.66 15.81
C TYR A 569 17.60 7.58 16.50
N SER A 570 18.36 7.95 17.52
CA SER A 570 19.15 6.99 18.30
C SER A 570 18.29 5.98 19.06
N GLN A 571 17.11 6.41 19.53
CA GLN A 571 16.17 5.62 20.32
C GLN A 571 14.73 5.96 19.97
N GLY A 572 13.86 4.95 19.99
CA GLY A 572 12.42 5.08 19.85
C GLY A 572 11.65 4.22 20.85
N ARG A 573 10.44 4.65 21.19
CA ARG A 573 9.48 3.92 22.01
C ARG A 573 8.09 4.09 21.40
N ILE A 574 7.46 2.98 21.09
CA ILE A 574 6.12 2.96 20.49
C ILE A 574 5.26 2.04 21.34
N GLY A 575 4.06 2.47 21.73
CA GLY A 575 3.17 1.62 22.51
C GLY A 575 1.74 2.08 22.44
N GLY A 576 0.80 1.19 22.71
CA GLY A 576 -0.62 1.52 22.66
C GLY A 576 -1.55 0.42 23.10
N LEU A 577 -2.83 0.77 23.10
CA LEU A 577 -3.97 -0.10 23.37
C LEU A 577 -4.96 0.02 22.22
N GLU A 578 -5.39 -1.09 21.68
CA GLU A 578 -6.37 -1.19 20.60
C GLU A 578 -7.61 -1.95 21.07
N LEU A 579 -8.78 -1.40 20.75
CA LEU A 579 -10.07 -2.06 20.91
C LEU A 579 -10.70 -2.24 19.54
N SER A 580 -11.22 -3.43 19.28
CA SER A 580 -11.93 -3.72 18.04
C SER A 580 -13.20 -4.51 18.33
N THR A 581 -14.24 -4.25 17.55
CA THR A 581 -15.47 -5.06 17.60
C THR A 581 -16.07 -5.17 16.21
N THR A 582 -16.63 -6.32 15.92
CA THR A 582 -17.42 -6.54 14.71
C THR A 582 -18.78 -7.14 15.06
N TYR A 583 -19.79 -6.76 14.30
CA TYR A 583 -21.13 -7.32 14.37
C TYR A 583 -21.59 -7.75 12.97
N LYS A 584 -22.14 -8.95 12.85
CA LYS A 584 -22.60 -9.48 11.57
C LYS A 584 -23.86 -10.31 11.74
N ASN A 585 -24.93 -9.93 11.03
CA ASN A 585 -26.09 -10.79 10.83
C ASN A 585 -26.52 -10.75 9.34
N LYS A 586 -27.67 -11.35 9.01
CA LYS A 586 -28.14 -11.47 7.62
C LYS A 586 -28.36 -10.12 6.90
N SER A 587 -28.73 -9.05 7.63
CA SER A 587 -29.08 -7.76 7.06
C SER A 587 -28.21 -6.62 7.56
N LEU A 588 -27.53 -6.76 8.68
CA LEU A 588 -26.77 -5.71 9.32
C LEU A 588 -25.34 -6.18 9.58
N THR A 589 -24.36 -5.41 9.14
CA THR A 589 -22.94 -5.61 9.48
C THR A 589 -22.36 -4.30 9.99
N GLY A 590 -21.51 -4.37 10.99
CA GLY A 590 -20.87 -3.20 11.54
C GLY A 590 -19.52 -3.52 12.18
N TYR A 591 -18.71 -2.51 12.34
CA TYR A 591 -17.45 -2.58 13.08
C TYR A 591 -17.24 -1.28 13.85
N ALA A 592 -16.45 -1.34 14.91
CA ALA A 592 -15.92 -0.18 15.58
C ALA A 592 -14.54 -0.48 16.16
N ASN A 593 -13.61 0.45 15.95
CA ASN A 593 -12.23 0.36 16.39
C ASN A 593 -11.82 1.66 17.08
N VAL A 594 -11.04 1.54 18.14
CA VAL A 594 -10.41 2.67 18.83
C VAL A 594 -8.98 2.26 19.17
N ALA A 595 -8.03 3.11 18.88
CA ALA A 595 -6.64 2.96 19.30
C ALA A 595 -6.19 4.19 20.09
N VAL A 596 -5.48 3.94 21.18
CA VAL A 596 -4.75 4.95 21.95
C VAL A 596 -3.29 4.58 21.88
N SER A 597 -2.47 5.43 21.25
CA SER A 597 -1.07 5.13 20.96
C SER A 597 -0.16 6.30 21.26
N THR A 598 1.12 5.99 21.45
CA THR A 598 2.20 6.96 21.53
C THR A 598 3.42 6.43 20.81
N ALA A 599 4.04 7.27 19.98
CA ALA A 599 5.28 7.00 19.28
C ALA A 599 6.26 8.15 19.54
N ARG A 600 7.35 7.85 20.24
CA ARG A 600 8.33 8.86 20.66
C ARG A 600 9.73 8.43 20.31
N ALA A 601 10.56 9.43 19.96
CA ALA A 601 11.96 9.24 19.67
C ALA A 601 12.83 10.30 20.33
N ARG A 602 14.15 10.08 20.35
CA ARG A 602 15.13 11.07 20.79
C ARG A 602 16.49 10.85 20.16
N GLY A 603 17.27 11.94 20.07
CA GLY A 603 18.64 11.97 19.55
C GLY A 603 18.67 11.66 18.04
N ILE A 604 19.08 12.63 17.23
CA ILE A 604 19.32 12.41 15.80
C ILE A 604 20.69 11.81 15.62
N GLU A 605 20.78 10.64 15.00
CA GLU A 605 22.02 9.89 14.79
C GLU A 605 22.55 10.01 13.35
N THR A 606 21.64 10.09 12.38
CA THR A 606 21.97 10.19 10.95
C THR A 606 21.08 11.23 10.28
N GLY A 607 21.46 11.74 9.10
CA GLY A 607 20.69 12.74 8.39
C GLY A 607 20.53 14.08 9.14
N GLN A 608 21.55 14.45 9.94
CA GLN A 608 21.55 15.65 10.78
C GLN A 608 21.35 16.94 9.97
N PHE A 609 21.68 16.92 8.70
CA PHE A 609 21.51 18.05 7.79
C PHE A 609 20.04 18.52 7.63
N ASN A 610 19.08 17.68 7.98
CA ASN A 610 17.65 18.04 7.93
C ASN A 610 17.20 18.97 9.08
N PHE A 611 18.03 19.19 10.09
CA PHE A 611 17.65 19.83 11.36
C PHE A 611 18.46 21.07 11.67
N ALA A 612 17.82 22.08 12.21
CA ALA A 612 18.50 23.23 12.79
C ALA A 612 19.24 22.87 14.10
N ALA A 613 20.26 23.64 14.45
CA ALA A 613 21.13 23.33 15.60
C ALA A 613 20.38 23.34 16.94
N ASP A 614 19.42 24.22 17.13
CA ASP A 614 18.57 24.30 18.32
C ASP A 614 17.61 23.10 18.41
N GLU A 615 17.09 22.63 17.28
CA GLU A 615 16.24 21.45 17.19
C GLU A 615 17.04 20.18 17.51
N LEU A 616 18.26 20.03 16.95
CA LEU A 616 19.18 18.94 17.29
C LEU A 616 19.48 18.91 18.80
N ALA A 617 19.76 20.07 19.38
CA ALA A 617 20.04 20.19 20.82
C ALA A 617 18.83 19.82 21.68
N TYR A 618 17.65 20.19 21.26
CA TYR A 618 16.40 19.84 21.94
C TYR A 618 16.13 18.34 21.88
N ILE A 619 16.15 17.75 20.68
CA ILE A 619 15.89 16.32 20.46
C ILE A 619 16.96 15.43 21.15
N ALA A 620 18.19 15.89 21.29
CA ALA A 620 19.24 15.16 21.99
C ALA A 620 18.89 14.89 23.47
N SER A 621 18.18 15.81 24.11
CA SER A 621 17.85 15.78 25.55
C SER A 621 16.39 15.45 25.88
N HIS A 622 15.46 15.54 24.90
CA HIS A 622 14.04 15.34 25.11
C HIS A 622 13.51 14.18 24.25
N TRP A 623 12.45 13.53 24.73
CA TRP A 623 11.64 12.63 23.94
C TRP A 623 10.63 13.46 23.14
N VAL A 624 10.69 13.41 21.83
CA VAL A 624 9.78 14.08 20.91
C VAL A 624 8.81 13.07 20.32
N HIS A 625 7.64 13.51 19.87
CA HIS A 625 6.69 12.66 19.17
C HIS A 625 7.09 12.50 17.71
N LEU A 626 6.75 11.36 17.10
CA LEU A 626 6.86 11.20 15.66
C LEU A 626 5.73 11.98 14.96
N ASP A 627 5.99 12.49 13.78
CA ASP A 627 5.05 13.35 13.04
C ASP A 627 3.71 12.67 12.74
N HIS A 628 3.71 11.38 12.42
CA HIS A 628 2.53 10.58 12.11
C HIS A 628 1.82 10.00 13.35
N GLU A 629 2.15 10.46 14.53
CA GLU A 629 1.42 10.06 15.74
C GLU A 629 0.10 10.81 15.87
N GLU A 630 -0.99 10.09 15.88
CA GLU A 630 -2.26 10.51 16.49
C GLU A 630 -2.44 9.75 17.79
N THR A 631 -2.57 10.48 18.91
CA THR A 631 -2.74 9.85 20.23
C THR A 631 -4.00 9.00 20.30
N VAL A 632 -5.07 9.40 19.63
CA VAL A 632 -6.33 8.65 19.53
C VAL A 632 -6.78 8.62 18.08
N SER A 633 -6.93 7.41 17.54
CA SER A 633 -7.61 7.18 16.27
C SER A 633 -8.80 6.25 16.47
N ALA A 634 -9.87 6.48 15.71
CA ALA A 634 -11.06 5.63 15.76
C ALA A 634 -11.73 5.51 14.39
N SER A 635 -12.30 4.35 14.12
CA SER A 635 -13.13 4.13 12.96
C SER A 635 -14.35 3.29 13.33
N THR A 636 -15.50 3.62 12.76
CA THR A 636 -16.73 2.82 12.90
C THR A 636 -17.51 2.83 11.60
N GLY A 637 -18.12 1.73 11.27
CA GLY A 637 -18.94 1.62 10.07
C GLY A 637 -20.14 0.69 10.27
N LEU A 638 -21.19 0.98 9.53
CA LEU A 638 -22.44 0.22 9.53
C LEU A 638 -22.94 0.06 8.10
N SER A 639 -23.35 -1.14 7.76
CA SER A 639 -24.00 -1.43 6.48
C SER A 639 -25.29 -2.22 6.73
N TRP A 640 -26.40 -1.72 6.18
CA TRP A 640 -27.72 -2.30 6.32
C TRP A 640 -28.32 -2.64 4.96
N ARG A 641 -28.54 -3.94 4.75
CA ARG A 641 -29.27 -4.44 3.58
C ARG A 641 -30.78 -4.34 3.85
N TYR A 642 -31.42 -3.33 3.26
CA TYR A 642 -32.84 -3.07 3.42
C TYR A 642 -33.69 -4.13 2.70
N ASP A 643 -33.33 -4.44 1.43
CA ASP A 643 -33.93 -5.50 0.63
C ASP A 643 -32.86 -6.21 -0.24
N ALA A 644 -33.28 -7.08 -1.15
CA ALA A 644 -32.36 -7.84 -2.01
C ALA A 644 -31.53 -6.96 -2.96
N THR A 645 -31.96 -5.73 -3.21
CA THR A 645 -31.36 -4.80 -4.19
C THR A 645 -30.92 -3.47 -3.59
N THR A 646 -31.23 -3.21 -2.30
CA THR A 646 -30.97 -1.91 -1.65
C THR A 646 -30.10 -2.09 -0.41
N GLN A 647 -28.99 -1.38 -0.35
CA GLN A 647 -28.06 -1.34 0.77
C GLN A 647 -27.74 0.10 1.15
N PHE A 648 -27.77 0.39 2.43
CA PHE A 648 -27.29 1.65 3.03
C PHE A 648 -25.99 1.37 3.76
N SER A 649 -25.01 2.24 3.58
CA SER A 649 -23.74 2.14 4.30
C SER A 649 -23.31 3.50 4.81
N GLY A 650 -22.56 3.52 5.91
CA GLY A 650 -21.95 4.72 6.43
C GLY A 650 -20.78 4.39 7.33
N ASP A 651 -19.80 5.27 7.37
CA ASP A 651 -18.68 5.18 8.29
C ASP A 651 -18.31 6.54 8.89
N VAL A 652 -17.59 6.48 10.00
CA VAL A 652 -17.01 7.62 10.69
C VAL A 652 -15.54 7.33 10.95
N LEU A 653 -14.70 8.27 10.57
CA LEU A 653 -13.26 8.26 10.85
C LEU A 653 -12.95 9.45 11.78
N TYR A 654 -12.21 9.19 12.86
CA TYR A 654 -11.76 10.17 13.82
C TYR A 654 -10.26 10.09 14.02
N GLY A 655 -9.60 11.24 14.03
CA GLY A 655 -8.21 11.43 14.41
C GLY A 655 -8.04 12.56 15.43
N SER A 656 -7.16 12.39 16.39
CA SER A 656 -6.85 13.43 17.40
C SER A 656 -5.95 14.55 16.85
N GLY A 657 -5.50 14.47 15.61
CA GLY A 657 -4.59 15.37 14.92
C GLY A 657 -3.14 14.91 14.98
N LEU A 658 -2.47 14.99 13.83
CA LEU A 658 -1.04 14.68 13.67
C LEU A 658 -0.18 15.68 14.44
N ARG A 659 1.08 15.32 14.70
CA ARG A 659 2.05 16.17 15.39
C ARG A 659 2.56 17.28 14.49
N ASN A 660 2.88 18.40 15.08
CA ASN A 660 3.37 19.59 14.39
C ASN A 660 4.24 20.49 15.28
N GLY A 661 4.69 21.61 14.72
CA GLY A 661 5.47 22.63 15.41
C GLY A 661 6.89 22.19 15.71
N PHE A 662 7.65 23.04 16.42
CA PHE A 662 9.04 22.80 16.76
C PHE A 662 9.24 21.42 17.38
N ALA A 663 10.08 20.59 16.76
CA ALA A 663 10.37 19.22 17.18
C ALA A 663 9.10 18.39 17.52
N ASN A 664 8.01 18.57 16.79
CA ASN A 664 6.74 17.85 16.97
C ASN A 664 6.15 17.95 18.39
N THR A 665 6.34 19.10 19.06
CA THR A 665 5.91 19.30 20.46
C THR A 665 4.44 19.65 20.59
N THR A 666 3.76 20.01 19.50
CA THR A 666 2.34 20.32 19.44
C THR A 666 1.59 19.32 18.53
N HIS A 667 0.31 19.49 18.38
CA HIS A 667 -0.52 18.69 17.48
C HIS A 667 -1.64 19.52 16.87
N LEU A 668 -2.08 19.13 15.70
CA LEU A 668 -3.22 19.70 15.01
C LEU A 668 -4.54 19.44 15.76
N PRO A 669 -5.60 20.23 15.52
CA PRO A 669 -6.93 19.96 16.05
C PRO A 669 -7.46 18.59 15.61
N SER A 670 -8.26 17.97 16.46
CA SER A 670 -8.93 16.72 16.12
C SER A 670 -9.90 16.90 14.95
N HIS A 671 -10.03 15.85 14.17
CA HIS A 671 -10.91 15.83 13.01
C HIS A 671 -11.86 14.63 13.02
N THR A 672 -12.96 14.76 12.29
CA THR A 672 -13.95 13.71 12.11
C THR A 672 -14.51 13.78 10.69
N SER A 673 -14.46 12.70 9.95
CA SER A 673 -15.11 12.53 8.66
C SER A 673 -16.27 11.55 8.79
N VAL A 674 -17.44 11.93 8.27
CA VAL A 674 -18.64 11.09 8.27
C VAL A 674 -19.05 10.86 6.81
N ASN A 675 -19.18 9.61 6.42
CA ASN A 675 -19.44 9.21 5.04
C ASN A 675 -20.69 8.34 4.99
N PHE A 676 -21.48 8.49 3.90
CA PHE A 676 -22.68 7.70 3.66
C PHE A 676 -22.73 7.22 2.22
N SER A 677 -23.41 6.11 1.99
CA SER A 677 -23.79 5.69 0.65
C SER A 677 -25.10 4.92 0.64
N VAL A 678 -25.77 4.96 -0.51
CA VAL A 678 -26.87 4.08 -0.86
C VAL A 678 -26.54 3.39 -2.18
N GLU A 679 -26.71 2.09 -2.21
CA GLU A 679 -26.64 1.27 -3.41
C GLU A 679 -27.99 0.70 -3.73
N LYS A 680 -28.37 0.74 -5.02
CA LYS A 680 -29.63 0.19 -5.53
C LYS A 680 -29.39 -0.52 -6.86
N GLY A 681 -29.76 -1.79 -6.89
CA GLY A 681 -29.83 -2.57 -8.13
C GLY A 681 -31.13 -2.29 -8.89
N PHE A 682 -31.02 -1.97 -10.17
CA PHE A 682 -32.14 -1.79 -11.09
C PHE A 682 -32.09 -2.86 -12.17
N ASP A 683 -33.23 -3.48 -12.44
CA ASP A 683 -33.39 -4.35 -13.62
C ASP A 683 -34.05 -3.55 -14.75
N LEU A 684 -33.26 -3.16 -15.73
CA LEU A 684 -33.68 -2.37 -16.86
C LEU A 684 -34.21 -3.24 -18.02
N GLY A 685 -34.12 -4.58 -17.88
CA GLY A 685 -34.54 -5.53 -18.93
C GLY A 685 -33.67 -5.46 -20.19
N GLY A 686 -33.98 -6.37 -21.14
CA GLY A 686 -33.33 -6.41 -22.45
C GLY A 686 -31.81 -6.51 -22.38
N ALA A 687 -31.12 -5.83 -23.29
CA ALA A 687 -29.65 -5.83 -23.36
C ALA A 687 -28.96 -5.15 -22.16
N PHE A 688 -29.66 -4.28 -21.45
CA PHE A 688 -29.09 -3.59 -20.27
C PHE A 688 -29.13 -4.48 -19.02
N GLY A 689 -30.17 -5.33 -18.83
CA GLY A 689 -30.32 -6.22 -17.68
C GLY A 689 -30.17 -5.48 -16.34
N LYS A 690 -29.47 -6.08 -15.37
CA LYS A 690 -29.24 -5.48 -14.06
C LYS A 690 -28.09 -4.48 -14.08
N ILE A 691 -28.30 -3.30 -13.47
CA ILE A 691 -27.30 -2.25 -13.23
C ILE A 691 -27.36 -1.88 -11.75
N ASP A 692 -26.23 -1.91 -11.08
CA ASP A 692 -26.07 -1.45 -9.72
C ASP A 692 -25.68 0.03 -9.73
N THR A 693 -26.44 0.84 -9.00
CA THR A 693 -26.22 2.29 -8.90
C THR A 693 -25.87 2.63 -7.45
N ARG A 694 -24.75 3.30 -7.24
CA ARG A 694 -24.31 3.75 -5.93
C ARG A 694 -24.19 5.26 -5.91
N VAL A 695 -24.76 5.90 -4.89
CA VAL A 695 -24.52 7.31 -4.56
C VAL A 695 -23.77 7.34 -3.24
N ALA A 696 -22.61 7.98 -3.24
CA ALA A 696 -21.77 8.16 -2.04
C ALA A 696 -21.62 9.65 -1.72
N LEU A 697 -21.65 9.97 -0.44
CA LEU A 697 -21.42 11.30 0.13
C LEU A 697 -20.30 11.18 1.14
N LEU A 698 -19.13 11.74 0.81
CA LEU A 698 -17.97 11.78 1.70
C LEU A 698 -17.90 13.12 2.42
N ASN A 699 -17.37 13.11 3.65
CA ASN A 699 -17.32 14.25 4.54
C ASN A 699 -18.66 15.02 4.54
N ALA A 700 -19.76 14.33 4.87
CA ALA A 700 -21.14 14.78 4.70
C ALA A 700 -21.40 16.14 5.40
N PHE A 701 -20.70 16.45 6.48
CA PHE A 701 -20.85 17.71 7.24
C PHE A 701 -19.89 18.81 6.77
N ASP A 702 -19.11 18.58 5.68
CA ASP A 702 -18.14 19.52 5.11
C ASP A 702 -17.15 20.03 6.17
N ARG A 703 -16.66 19.16 7.04
CA ARG A 703 -15.68 19.50 8.05
C ARG A 703 -14.38 19.91 7.38
N VAL A 704 -13.90 21.11 7.66
CA VAL A 704 -12.57 21.58 7.26
C VAL A 704 -11.57 21.14 8.32
N TYR A 705 -10.53 20.44 7.91
CA TYR A 705 -9.47 20.00 8.81
C TYR A 705 -8.14 19.89 8.06
N GLU A 706 -7.07 20.14 8.78
CA GLU A 706 -5.70 19.93 8.29
C GLU A 706 -5.24 18.55 8.65
N LEU A 707 -4.57 17.88 7.70
CA LEU A 707 -3.76 16.69 7.92
C LEU A 707 -2.34 17.10 8.33
N ARG A 708 -1.79 18.17 7.72
CA ARG A 708 -0.49 18.76 8.03
C ARG A 708 -0.58 20.27 7.86
N ASP A 709 0.21 21.02 8.65
CA ASP A 709 0.32 22.48 8.50
C ASP A 709 1.66 22.92 7.90
N GLY A 710 2.51 21.97 7.50
CA GLY A 710 3.84 22.25 6.95
C GLY A 710 4.90 22.56 7.99
N SER A 711 4.62 22.38 9.29
CA SER A 711 5.59 22.56 10.36
C SER A 711 5.97 21.23 11.01
N GLY A 712 7.08 21.21 11.77
CA GLY A 712 7.57 20.01 12.44
C GLY A 712 8.59 19.22 11.64
N ILE A 713 8.86 18.01 12.11
CA ILE A 713 9.83 17.09 11.50
C ILE A 713 9.10 16.30 10.43
N SER A 714 8.86 16.86 9.25
CA SER A 714 8.06 16.21 8.22
C SER A 714 8.12 16.98 6.90
N VAL A 715 7.09 16.79 6.06
CA VAL A 715 6.87 17.51 4.81
C VAL A 715 6.51 18.97 5.10
N GLY A 716 7.28 19.88 4.53
CA GLY A 716 7.11 21.33 4.71
C GLY A 716 5.96 21.96 3.92
N ALA A 717 4.85 21.24 3.72
CA ALA A 717 3.69 21.73 2.98
C ALA A 717 2.39 21.52 3.78
N PRO A 718 1.49 22.54 3.85
CA PRO A 718 0.17 22.36 4.44
C PRO A 718 -0.69 21.43 3.56
N GLN A 719 -1.53 20.62 4.20
CA GLN A 719 -2.43 19.68 3.51
C GLN A 719 -3.77 19.61 4.24
N PHE A 720 -4.85 19.89 3.52
CA PHE A 720 -6.21 19.82 4.04
C PHE A 720 -6.88 18.52 3.63
N GLY A 721 -7.65 17.93 4.52
CA GLY A 721 -8.44 16.76 4.21
C GLY A 721 -9.57 17.06 3.22
N GLN A 722 -10.01 16.01 2.51
CA GLN A 722 -11.02 16.11 1.45
C GLN A 722 -12.29 16.81 1.95
N ARG A 723 -12.74 17.79 1.17
CA ARG A 723 -14.00 18.51 1.41
C ARG A 723 -15.18 17.63 1.03
N ARG A 724 -16.41 18.03 1.44
CA ARG A 724 -17.63 17.29 1.10
C ARG A 724 -17.74 17.02 -0.40
N SER A 725 -17.83 15.75 -0.74
CA SER A 725 -17.84 15.27 -2.11
C SER A 725 -18.95 14.24 -2.33
N VAL A 726 -19.60 14.30 -3.50
CA VAL A 726 -20.65 13.38 -3.93
C VAL A 726 -20.16 12.61 -5.14
N TYR A 727 -20.40 11.29 -5.16
CA TYR A 727 -20.05 10.39 -6.24
C TYR A 727 -21.26 9.57 -6.68
N LEU A 728 -21.39 9.36 -7.98
CA LEU A 728 -22.35 8.46 -8.59
C LEU A 728 -21.58 7.38 -9.35
N THR A 729 -21.77 6.13 -8.97
CA THR A 729 -21.18 4.96 -9.65
C THR A 729 -22.29 4.11 -10.27
N LEU A 730 -22.11 3.73 -11.52
CA LEU A 730 -22.93 2.75 -12.23
C LEU A 730 -22.06 1.52 -12.53
N THR A 731 -22.52 0.35 -12.13
CA THR A 731 -21.81 -0.91 -12.35
C THR A 731 -22.70 -1.89 -13.09
N LYS A 732 -22.19 -2.45 -14.17
CA LYS A 732 -22.77 -3.55 -14.91
C LYS A 732 -21.93 -4.81 -14.71
N ASN A 733 -22.49 -5.81 -14.07
CA ASN A 733 -21.93 -7.15 -14.02
C ASN A 733 -22.51 -7.99 -15.17
N PHE A 734 -21.73 -8.89 -15.73
CA PHE A 734 -22.14 -9.79 -16.81
C PHE A 734 -21.46 -11.15 -16.66
N SER A 735 -22.16 -12.20 -17.09
CA SER A 735 -21.61 -13.56 -17.26
C SER A 735 -21.23 -13.76 -18.72
N LEU A 736 -20.17 -14.54 -18.97
CA LEU A 736 -19.64 -14.90 -20.32
C LEU A 736 -20.16 -16.26 -20.75
#